data_37c2efc64cbe5875823835069a1e3109
#
_entry.id   37c2efc64cbe5875823835069a1e3109
#
_cell.length_a   1.000
_cell.length_b   1.000
_cell.length_c   1.000
_cell.angle_alpha   90.00
_cell.angle_beta   90.00
_cell.angle_gamma   90.00
#
_symmetry.space_group_name_H-M   'P 1'
#
loop_
_entity.id
_entity.type
_entity.pdbx_description
1 polymer ?
#
loop_
_entity_poly.entity_id
_entity_poly.type
_entity_poly.pdbx_seq_one_letter_code
_entity_poly.pdbx_strand_id
1 'polypeptide(L)'
;MRIVHLRKRPLVAAAVGVVAASMVLLVVGVLCIIIFSASLLRTLIEVKGSQILEREISVDGEIRVNWRWAYTHIYVENIRLQNAANFSEPDMARIELIDLHFKPLRLLRGHIDISEINIVAPEIYLERKSVDLANWNFPALAPADTDGAVVARSRYEFPVIDQLKISRGHIVFNDNLKGLNLDLQLDSVTGHEQVAASSHQGFEKGYTLNGSGKMRDKHFTITATGGSLSQLRDASVSFPLQLKLEMGETKVLVDGRFQNPLQLDGVDALLEIEGTNLADIFYLTAIPLPPTPHYTLKGQLTKSGNVWSYHKFKGQVGSSDLAGNLSYDVGGERGYLTADLTSTVLNAADLGGFIGLDPEGEAVKSTRLIPDVPLARERLLATDLDIQLKAEQVTGPNLPFKGMEIRFDLRDGILKLNPFNLVLADGTVDGIIEIDANPAVPPMTMDLNMRQLNLVQFFKGTRFESTTDGMFGGKIALAGEGASLAEVLATSNGDLTLIMSGGEISQLLIEASDLDIGQAFPLFFGKDKATRINCGVLDFDVKKGMLTSEVVVLDTNDSLLVGDVSINLKDEKINAWLDAKPKDNSLLSLRVPITISGQLKDPRIGLHPEKTAVRGVAAIALGALLTPYAAILAFIEKGNVPNTDCRALISAANKQ
;
A
#
# COMPACT_ATOMS: atom_id res chain seq x y z
N MET A 1 4.69 -23.40 112.81
CA MET A 1 5.23 -22.32 111.95
C MET A 1 4.57 -22.36 110.60
N ARG A 2 4.00 -21.33 110.24
CA ARG A 2 2.85 -21.05 109.35
C ARG A 2 3.05 -21.33 107.86
N ILE A 3 2.21 -22.13 107.38
CA ILE A 3 1.38 -22.31 106.20
C ILE A 3 1.15 -21.04 105.47
N VAL A 4 1.71 -20.93 104.26
CA VAL A 4 1.30 -20.04 103.16
C VAL A 4 1.52 -20.80 101.86
N HIS A 5 0.59 -21.63 101.49
CA HIS A 5 0.40 -22.12 100.09
C HIS A 5 -1.01 -22.56 99.90
N LEU A 6 -1.91 -21.63 99.50
CA LEU A 6 -3.18 -21.97 98.89
C LEU A 6 -3.92 -20.69 98.45
N ARG A 7 -3.44 -20.01 97.37
CA ARG A 7 -4.28 -18.99 96.75
C ARG A 7 -4.03 -18.69 95.25
N LYS A 8 -3.31 -19.60 94.56
CA LYS A 8 -3.09 -19.41 93.09
C LYS A 8 -3.91 -20.35 92.20
N ARG A 9 -4.71 -21.25 92.68
CA ARG A 9 -5.48 -22.21 91.90
C ARG A 9 -6.78 -21.66 91.25
N PRO A 10 -7.51 -20.68 91.77
CA PRO A 10 -8.70 -20.21 91.10
C PRO A 10 -8.41 -19.31 89.85
N LEU A 11 -7.33 -18.55 89.87
CA LEU A 11 -6.90 -17.72 88.73
C LEU A 11 -6.40 -18.56 87.55
N VAL A 12 -5.71 -19.68 87.80
CA VAL A 12 -5.30 -20.56 86.72
C VAL A 12 -6.51 -21.34 86.13
N ALA A 13 -7.44 -21.78 86.96
CA ALA A 13 -8.68 -22.40 86.49
C ALA A 13 -9.54 -21.44 85.68
N ALA A 14 -9.65 -20.16 86.10
CA ALA A 14 -10.35 -19.10 85.34
C ALA A 14 -9.64 -18.78 84.01
N ALA A 15 -8.29 -18.72 84.00
CA ALA A 15 -7.54 -18.50 82.75
C ALA A 15 -7.67 -19.69 81.80
N VAL A 16 -7.61 -20.91 82.25
CA VAL A 16 -7.87 -22.11 81.44
C VAL A 16 -9.28 -22.15 80.93
N GLY A 17 -10.27 -21.73 81.73
CA GLY A 17 -11.68 -21.64 81.29
C GLY A 17 -11.89 -20.57 80.18
N VAL A 18 -11.22 -19.44 80.31
CA VAL A 18 -11.30 -18.40 79.28
C VAL A 18 -10.61 -18.86 77.98
N VAL A 19 -9.46 -19.52 78.07
CA VAL A 19 -8.78 -20.06 76.88
C VAL A 19 -9.61 -21.16 76.22
N ALA A 20 -10.21 -22.04 77.00
CA ALA A 20 -11.10 -23.10 76.47
C ALA A 20 -12.38 -22.51 75.84
N ALA A 21 -13.00 -21.51 76.47
CA ALA A 21 -14.17 -20.80 75.88
C ALA A 21 -13.78 -20.04 74.62
N SER A 22 -12.64 -19.39 74.56
CA SER A 22 -12.13 -18.71 73.35
C SER A 22 -11.83 -19.70 72.24
N MET A 23 -11.30 -20.87 72.57
CA MET A 23 -11.01 -21.94 71.63
C MET A 23 -12.32 -22.57 71.06
N VAL A 24 -13.32 -22.76 71.91
CA VAL A 24 -14.67 -23.21 71.47
C VAL A 24 -15.35 -22.18 70.61
N LEU A 25 -15.31 -20.89 70.95
CA LEU A 25 -15.84 -19.81 70.11
C LEU A 25 -15.10 -19.73 68.77
N LEU A 26 -13.79 -19.93 68.76
CA LEU A 26 -13.00 -19.97 67.53
C LEU A 26 -13.37 -21.18 66.67
N VAL A 27 -13.55 -22.36 67.25
CA VAL A 27 -13.99 -23.56 66.54
C VAL A 27 -15.42 -23.41 66.01
N VAL A 28 -16.33 -22.86 66.81
CA VAL A 28 -17.69 -22.58 66.37
C VAL A 28 -17.71 -21.51 65.28
N GLY A 29 -16.88 -20.47 65.38
CA GLY A 29 -16.71 -19.47 64.35
C GLY A 29 -16.19 -20.06 63.03
N VAL A 30 -15.19 -20.93 63.11
CA VAL A 30 -14.64 -21.64 61.95
C VAL A 30 -15.70 -22.60 61.33
N LEU A 31 -16.47 -23.32 62.17
CA LEU A 31 -17.56 -24.18 61.72
C LEU A 31 -18.69 -23.38 61.05
N CYS A 32 -19.05 -22.24 61.60
CA CYS A 32 -20.03 -21.35 60.99
C CYS A 32 -19.52 -20.83 59.64
N ILE A 33 -18.24 -20.41 59.54
CA ILE A 33 -17.63 -20.01 58.26
C ILE A 33 -17.66 -21.14 57.24
N ILE A 34 -17.39 -22.39 57.65
CA ILE A 34 -17.41 -23.55 56.76
C ILE A 34 -18.85 -23.87 56.30
N ILE A 35 -19.82 -23.82 57.19
CA ILE A 35 -21.24 -24.16 56.90
C ILE A 35 -21.92 -23.07 56.04
N PHE A 36 -21.64 -21.80 56.31
CA PHE A 36 -22.23 -20.67 55.61
C PHE A 36 -21.39 -20.13 54.45
N SER A 37 -20.21 -20.69 54.18
CA SER A 37 -19.27 -20.18 53.20
C SER A 37 -19.86 -20.12 51.78
N ALA A 38 -20.56 -21.11 51.32
CA ALA A 38 -21.18 -21.16 49.97
C ALA A 38 -22.28 -20.10 49.81
N SER A 39 -23.13 -19.93 50.84
CA SER A 39 -24.20 -18.92 50.83
C SER A 39 -23.63 -17.50 50.89
N LEU A 40 -22.64 -17.25 51.73
CA LEU A 40 -21.95 -15.97 51.82
C LEU A 40 -21.21 -15.63 50.52
N LEU A 41 -20.53 -16.58 49.90
CA LEU A 41 -19.87 -16.42 48.62
C LEU A 41 -20.84 -16.09 47.50
N ARG A 42 -21.99 -16.79 47.45
CA ARG A 42 -23.07 -16.46 46.49
C ARG A 42 -23.53 -15.02 46.66
N THR A 43 -23.88 -14.61 47.86
CA THR A 43 -24.28 -13.22 48.16
C THR A 43 -23.20 -12.19 47.82
N LEU A 44 -21.92 -12.51 48.09
CA LEU A 44 -20.83 -11.63 47.72
C LEU A 44 -20.70 -11.50 46.19
N ILE A 45 -20.73 -12.60 45.45
CA ILE A 45 -20.62 -12.60 43.98
C ILE A 45 -21.84 -11.88 43.38
N GLU A 46 -23.06 -12.25 43.74
CA GLU A 46 -24.26 -11.71 43.15
C GLU A 46 -24.52 -10.26 43.55
N VAL A 47 -24.44 -9.91 44.85
CA VAL A 47 -24.76 -8.55 45.31
C VAL A 47 -23.62 -7.58 45.13
N LYS A 48 -22.41 -7.95 45.66
CA LYS A 48 -21.28 -7.03 45.58
C LYS A 48 -20.68 -6.98 44.19
N GLY A 49 -20.58 -8.10 43.50
CA GLY A 49 -20.19 -8.15 42.11
C GLY A 49 -21.07 -7.31 41.21
N SER A 50 -22.42 -7.48 41.36
CA SER A 50 -23.39 -6.69 40.60
C SER A 50 -23.31 -5.19 40.89
N GLN A 51 -23.04 -4.81 42.17
CA GLN A 51 -22.85 -3.39 42.52
C GLN A 51 -21.57 -2.79 41.92
N ILE A 52 -20.48 -3.55 41.88
CA ILE A 52 -19.19 -3.10 41.33
C ILE A 52 -19.24 -2.99 39.82
N LEU A 53 -19.87 -3.96 39.15
CA LEU A 53 -19.95 -3.97 37.68
C LEU A 53 -21.14 -3.18 37.13
N GLU A 54 -22.06 -2.73 38.02
CA GLU A 54 -23.33 -2.09 37.64
C GLU A 54 -24.16 -2.98 36.69
N ARG A 55 -24.04 -4.31 36.84
CA ARG A 55 -24.69 -5.35 36.05
C ARG A 55 -25.07 -6.53 36.89
N GLU A 56 -26.15 -7.15 36.59
CA GLU A 56 -26.61 -8.33 37.33
C GLU A 56 -25.68 -9.50 37.09
N ILE A 57 -25.14 -10.05 38.18
CA ILE A 57 -24.42 -11.31 38.21
C ILE A 57 -25.32 -12.33 38.88
N SER A 58 -25.56 -13.47 38.22
CA SER A 58 -26.27 -14.60 38.77
C SER A 58 -25.41 -15.86 38.77
N VAL A 59 -25.56 -16.66 39.81
CA VAL A 59 -24.92 -17.97 39.94
C VAL A 59 -26.02 -19.01 40.01
N ASP A 60 -26.33 -19.67 38.90
CA ASP A 60 -27.45 -20.63 38.82
C ASP A 60 -27.05 -22.05 39.28
N GLY A 61 -25.74 -22.31 39.33
CA GLY A 61 -25.21 -23.61 39.74
C GLY A 61 -24.82 -23.68 41.21
N GLU A 62 -24.13 -24.73 41.59
CA GLU A 62 -23.65 -24.92 42.93
C GLU A 62 -22.35 -24.15 43.23
N ILE A 63 -22.21 -23.67 44.44
CA ILE A 63 -20.93 -23.17 44.98
C ILE A 63 -20.42 -24.19 45.99
N ARG A 64 -19.30 -24.79 45.73
CA ARG A 64 -18.64 -25.77 46.60
C ARG A 64 -17.31 -25.25 47.09
N VAL A 65 -17.09 -25.29 48.39
CA VAL A 65 -15.82 -24.88 49.01
C VAL A 65 -15.16 -26.07 49.63
N ASN A 66 -14.00 -26.46 49.11
CA ASN A 66 -13.22 -27.57 49.67
C ASN A 66 -12.05 -26.98 50.49
N TRP A 67 -12.29 -26.88 51.77
CA TRP A 67 -11.32 -26.30 52.70
C TRP A 67 -10.14 -27.24 52.97
N ARG A 68 -8.93 -26.75 52.66
CA ARG A 68 -7.67 -27.37 53.08
C ARG A 68 -6.74 -26.26 53.57
N TRP A 69 -5.99 -26.49 54.63
CA TRP A 69 -5.10 -25.50 55.25
C TRP A 69 -4.01 -24.95 54.28
N ALA A 70 -3.53 -25.81 53.37
CA ALA A 70 -2.52 -25.42 52.39
C ALA A 70 -3.12 -24.73 51.16
N TYR A 71 -4.24 -25.28 50.66
CA TYR A 71 -4.91 -24.80 49.47
C TYR A 71 -6.42 -25.00 49.63
N THR A 72 -7.19 -23.95 49.39
CA THR A 72 -8.65 -24.02 49.37
C THR A 72 -9.11 -23.92 47.95
N HIS A 73 -10.03 -24.79 47.54
CA HIS A 73 -10.67 -24.76 46.24
C HIS A 73 -12.09 -24.21 46.39
N ILE A 74 -12.42 -23.26 45.52
CA ILE A 74 -13.77 -22.72 45.39
C ILE A 74 -14.25 -23.03 43.97
N TYR A 75 -15.28 -23.86 43.87
CA TYR A 75 -15.96 -24.20 42.63
C TYR A 75 -17.22 -23.38 42.53
N VAL A 76 -17.37 -22.64 41.44
CA VAL A 76 -18.59 -21.87 41.14
C VAL A 76 -19.08 -22.30 39.76
N GLU A 77 -20.28 -22.83 39.70
CA GLU A 77 -20.88 -23.38 38.49
C GLU A 77 -21.94 -22.41 37.93
N ASN A 78 -22.04 -22.34 36.59
CA ASN A 78 -23.06 -21.61 35.84
C ASN A 78 -23.18 -20.14 36.27
N ILE A 79 -22.13 -19.38 36.07
CA ILE A 79 -22.08 -17.93 36.33
C ILE A 79 -22.55 -17.21 35.08
N ARG A 80 -23.45 -16.24 35.25
CA ARG A 80 -23.86 -15.33 34.19
C ARG A 80 -23.65 -13.89 34.60
N LEU A 81 -23.15 -13.09 33.66
CA LEU A 81 -23.08 -11.64 33.75
C LEU A 81 -24.00 -11.06 32.71
N GLN A 82 -25.06 -10.40 33.16
CA GLN A 82 -26.04 -9.78 32.26
C GLN A 82 -25.40 -8.67 31.43
N ASN A 83 -25.83 -8.51 30.21
CA ASN A 83 -25.40 -7.43 29.35
C ASN A 83 -26.04 -6.08 29.73
N ALA A 84 -25.47 -4.97 29.28
CA ALA A 84 -26.13 -3.68 29.40
C ALA A 84 -27.38 -3.63 28.51
N ALA A 85 -28.33 -2.79 28.86
CA ALA A 85 -29.50 -2.54 28.05
C ALA A 85 -29.09 -2.08 26.62
N ASN A 86 -29.88 -2.56 25.63
CA ASN A 86 -29.67 -2.21 24.20
C ASN A 86 -28.49 -2.90 23.48
N PHE A 87 -27.87 -3.92 24.04
CA PHE A 87 -26.94 -4.79 23.31
C PHE A 87 -27.62 -6.04 22.75
N SER A 88 -26.97 -6.70 21.79
CA SER A 88 -27.60 -7.76 21.00
C SER A 88 -27.84 -9.04 21.82
N GLU A 89 -26.89 -9.42 22.67
CA GLU A 89 -26.99 -10.60 23.52
C GLU A 89 -27.50 -10.23 24.93
N PRO A 90 -28.36 -11.06 25.55
CA PRO A 90 -28.87 -10.80 26.90
C PRO A 90 -27.79 -10.91 27.98
N ASP A 91 -26.84 -11.84 27.82
CA ASP A 91 -25.72 -12.02 28.72
C ASP A 91 -24.41 -11.60 28.04
N MET A 92 -23.61 -10.80 28.72
CA MET A 92 -22.27 -10.42 28.27
C MET A 92 -21.26 -11.56 28.44
N ALA A 93 -21.43 -12.33 29.53
CA ALA A 93 -20.57 -13.50 29.78
C ALA A 93 -21.35 -14.63 30.44
N ARG A 94 -21.06 -15.85 30.05
CA ARG A 94 -21.51 -17.10 30.68
C ARG A 94 -20.29 -17.97 30.93
N ILE A 95 -20.23 -18.59 32.10
CA ILE A 95 -19.10 -19.45 32.47
C ILE A 95 -19.68 -20.74 33.10
N GLU A 96 -19.32 -21.88 32.51
CA GLU A 96 -19.79 -23.19 33.01
C GLU A 96 -19.22 -23.48 34.38
N LEU A 97 -17.93 -23.29 34.59
CA LEU A 97 -17.23 -23.56 35.85
C LEU A 97 -16.03 -22.63 36.04
N ILE A 98 -15.93 -22.08 37.26
CA ILE A 98 -14.70 -21.48 37.76
C ILE A 98 -14.20 -22.33 38.92
N ASP A 99 -12.97 -22.87 38.84
CA ASP A 99 -12.25 -23.51 39.95
C ASP A 99 -11.09 -22.60 40.37
N LEU A 100 -11.21 -22.02 41.54
CA LEU A 100 -10.27 -21.05 42.07
C LEU A 100 -9.48 -21.68 43.24
N HIS A 101 -8.18 -21.66 43.12
CA HIS A 101 -7.27 -22.16 44.12
C HIS A 101 -6.60 -20.99 44.85
N PHE A 102 -6.81 -20.87 46.15
CA PHE A 102 -6.15 -19.82 46.94
C PHE A 102 -5.53 -20.35 48.25
N LYS A 103 -4.59 -19.58 48.82
CA LYS A 103 -3.86 -19.90 50.03
C LYS A 103 -4.49 -19.20 51.25
N PRO A 104 -5.34 -19.86 52.06
CA PRO A 104 -6.12 -19.20 53.13
C PRO A 104 -5.24 -18.57 54.22
N LEU A 105 -4.07 -19.15 54.51
CA LEU A 105 -3.16 -18.61 55.52
C LEU A 105 -2.61 -17.22 55.19
N ARG A 106 -2.51 -16.85 53.94
CA ARG A 106 -2.07 -15.51 53.51
C ARG A 106 -3.17 -14.46 53.66
N LEU A 107 -4.44 -14.88 53.56
CA LEU A 107 -5.58 -14.01 53.82
C LEU A 107 -5.57 -13.45 55.24
N LEU A 108 -5.09 -14.25 56.24
CA LEU A 108 -4.92 -13.78 57.63
C LEU A 108 -3.91 -12.63 57.78
N ARG A 109 -3.07 -12.42 56.79
CA ARG A 109 -2.10 -11.31 56.69
C ARG A 109 -2.58 -10.19 55.78
N GLY A 110 -3.84 -10.23 55.33
CA GLY A 110 -4.42 -9.23 54.44
C GLY A 110 -4.05 -9.35 52.95
N HIS A 111 -3.40 -10.46 52.54
CA HIS A 111 -3.02 -10.68 51.13
C HIS A 111 -3.86 -11.79 50.51
N ILE A 112 -4.48 -11.51 49.37
CA ILE A 112 -5.17 -12.52 48.56
C ILE A 112 -4.15 -13.09 47.57
N ASP A 113 -3.78 -14.36 47.79
CA ASP A 113 -2.82 -15.08 46.94
C ASP A 113 -3.58 -16.23 46.23
N ILE A 114 -3.83 -16.04 44.92
CA ILE A 114 -4.51 -17.01 44.09
C ILE A 114 -3.46 -17.77 43.28
N SER A 115 -3.28 -19.05 43.60
CA SER A 115 -2.28 -19.87 42.92
C SER A 115 -2.73 -20.33 41.53
N GLU A 116 -4.00 -20.61 41.36
CA GLU A 116 -4.55 -21.05 40.07
C GLU A 116 -6.02 -20.68 39.95
N ILE A 117 -6.42 -20.24 38.74
CA ILE A 117 -7.81 -20.14 38.33
C ILE A 117 -7.97 -21.01 37.10
N ASN A 118 -8.93 -21.95 37.17
CA ASN A 118 -9.32 -22.76 36.02
C ASN A 118 -10.74 -22.36 35.59
N ILE A 119 -10.88 -21.86 34.36
CA ILE A 119 -12.16 -21.42 33.78
C ILE A 119 -12.52 -22.39 32.66
N VAL A 120 -13.69 -23.00 32.76
CA VAL A 120 -14.18 -23.99 31.81
C VAL A 120 -15.37 -23.40 31.02
N ALA A 121 -15.27 -23.49 29.71
CA ALA A 121 -16.26 -23.02 28.75
C ALA A 121 -16.77 -21.58 29.04
N PRO A 122 -15.88 -20.58 29.16
CA PRO A 122 -16.34 -19.21 29.17
C PRO A 122 -16.84 -18.81 27.78
N GLU A 123 -18.07 -18.31 27.69
CA GLU A 123 -18.66 -17.66 26.54
C GLU A 123 -18.71 -16.16 26.80
N ILE A 124 -18.05 -15.35 25.98
CA ILE A 124 -17.92 -13.89 26.17
C ILE A 124 -18.39 -13.17 24.92
N TYR A 125 -19.38 -12.30 25.06
CA TYR A 125 -19.97 -11.51 23.99
C TYR A 125 -19.61 -10.04 24.17
N LEU A 126 -18.72 -9.53 23.32
CA LEU A 126 -18.26 -8.15 23.32
C LEU A 126 -18.83 -7.41 22.12
N GLU A 127 -19.50 -6.29 22.37
CA GLU A 127 -20.12 -5.49 21.33
C GLU A 127 -19.81 -4.00 21.52
N ARG A 128 -19.37 -3.33 20.45
CA ARG A 128 -19.22 -1.88 20.37
C ARG A 128 -20.12 -1.30 19.28
N LYS A 129 -20.99 -0.37 19.65
CA LYS A 129 -21.94 0.29 18.74
C LYS A 129 -21.45 1.67 18.27
N SER A 130 -20.76 2.42 19.17
CA SER A 130 -20.16 3.72 18.85
C SER A 130 -18.89 3.93 19.66
N VAL A 131 -18.23 5.07 19.51
CA VAL A 131 -17.00 5.42 20.23
C VAL A 131 -17.20 5.31 21.75
N ASP A 132 -18.34 5.78 22.26
CA ASP A 132 -18.64 5.82 23.69
C ASP A 132 -19.51 4.67 24.18
N LEU A 133 -20.04 3.85 23.27
CA LEU A 133 -21.01 2.79 23.60
C LEU A 133 -20.44 1.40 23.29
N ALA A 134 -19.79 0.81 24.31
CA ALA A 134 -19.32 -0.56 24.31
C ALA A 134 -19.81 -1.29 25.58
N ASN A 135 -20.17 -2.58 25.43
CA ASN A 135 -20.70 -3.34 26.57
C ASN A 135 -19.65 -3.70 27.62
N TRP A 136 -18.37 -3.56 27.33
CA TRP A 136 -17.29 -3.72 28.30
C TRP A 136 -16.89 -2.41 29.02
N ASN A 137 -17.56 -1.31 28.77
CA ASN A 137 -17.40 -0.09 29.53
C ASN A 137 -18.13 -0.25 30.88
N PHE A 138 -17.33 -0.31 31.96
CA PHE A 138 -17.83 -0.37 33.34
C PHE A 138 -17.54 0.98 34.02
N PRO A 139 -18.54 1.84 34.26
CA PRO A 139 -18.32 3.19 34.80
C PRO A 139 -17.60 3.18 36.14
N ALA A 140 -17.93 2.21 37.01
CA ALA A 140 -17.29 2.08 38.32
C ALA A 140 -15.79 1.67 38.27
N LEU A 141 -15.33 1.11 37.15
CA LEU A 141 -13.93 0.74 36.92
C LEU A 141 -13.19 1.80 36.10
N ALA A 142 -13.87 2.84 35.64
CA ALA A 142 -13.22 3.94 34.92
C ALA A 142 -12.24 4.69 35.82
N PRO A 143 -11.07 5.08 35.34
CA PRO A 143 -10.14 5.91 36.10
C PRO A 143 -10.86 7.22 36.47
N ALA A 144 -10.83 7.63 37.73
CA ALA A 144 -11.34 8.92 38.14
C ALA A 144 -10.56 10.02 37.38
N ASP A 145 -11.26 10.91 36.68
CA ASP A 145 -10.71 12.11 36.04
C ASP A 145 -9.94 12.93 37.06
N THR A 146 -8.63 12.85 37.02
CA THR A 146 -7.72 13.76 37.70
C THR A 146 -6.90 14.47 36.63
N ASP A 147 -7.11 15.79 36.58
CA ASP A 147 -6.46 16.75 35.69
C ASP A 147 -5.06 16.35 35.20
N GLY A 148 -4.95 16.15 33.89
CA GLY A 148 -3.81 16.58 33.09
C GLY A 148 -2.47 15.86 33.24
N ALA A 149 -2.32 14.81 34.07
CA ALA A 149 -1.10 14.01 34.13
C ALA A 149 -1.46 12.53 33.93
N VAL A 150 -1.13 12.00 32.76
CA VAL A 150 -1.11 10.55 32.53
C VAL A 150 0.02 9.96 33.38
N VAL A 151 -0.23 9.83 34.69
CA VAL A 151 0.55 8.93 35.51
C VAL A 151 0.09 7.53 35.12
N ALA A 152 0.99 6.75 34.55
CA ALA A 152 0.79 5.32 34.35
C ALA A 152 0.53 4.68 35.74
N ARG A 153 -0.76 4.70 36.15
CA ARG A 153 -1.18 3.92 37.32
C ARG A 153 -0.98 2.46 36.95
N SER A 154 -0.31 1.75 37.88
CA SER A 154 -0.06 0.32 37.82
C SER A 154 -1.31 -0.39 37.29
N ARG A 155 -1.16 -1.09 36.17
CA ARG A 155 -2.22 -1.92 35.60
C ARG A 155 -2.70 -2.87 36.67
N TYR A 156 -3.89 -2.56 37.20
CA TYR A 156 -4.68 -3.44 38.02
C TYR A 156 -4.07 -3.86 39.37
N GLU A 157 -4.59 -3.34 40.46
CA GLU A 157 -4.54 -3.97 41.79
C GLU A 157 -5.40 -5.25 41.82
N PHE A 158 -5.27 -6.10 40.82
CA PHE A 158 -5.83 -7.45 40.88
C PHE A 158 -4.98 -8.32 41.79
N PRO A 159 -5.60 -9.27 42.51
CA PRO A 159 -4.85 -10.24 43.32
C PRO A 159 -3.81 -10.96 42.44
N VAL A 160 -2.71 -11.31 43.02
CA VAL A 160 -1.65 -12.04 42.31
C VAL A 160 -2.20 -13.40 41.90
N ILE A 161 -2.39 -13.62 40.62
CA ILE A 161 -2.78 -14.91 40.04
C ILE A 161 -1.52 -15.52 39.43
N ASP A 162 -1.07 -16.64 39.96
CA ASP A 162 0.13 -17.30 39.46
C ASP A 162 -0.15 -18.00 38.10
N GLN A 163 -1.33 -18.62 37.96
CA GLN A 163 -1.70 -19.36 36.77
C GLN A 163 -3.20 -19.19 36.46
N LEU A 164 -3.50 -18.84 35.22
CA LEU A 164 -4.85 -18.89 34.66
C LEU A 164 -4.90 -20.00 33.59
N LYS A 165 -5.86 -20.90 33.72
CA LYS A 165 -6.17 -21.91 32.71
C LYS A 165 -7.56 -21.65 32.15
N ILE A 166 -7.68 -21.69 30.85
CA ILE A 166 -8.95 -21.59 30.13
C ILE A 166 -9.08 -22.82 29.26
N SER A 167 -10.21 -23.44 29.28
CA SER A 167 -10.55 -24.56 28.41
C SER A 167 -11.91 -24.35 27.76
N ARG A 168 -12.00 -24.64 26.45
CA ARG A 168 -13.22 -24.46 25.64
C ARG A 168 -13.78 -23.04 25.72
N GLY A 169 -12.90 -22.03 25.75
CA GLY A 169 -13.31 -20.63 25.75
C GLY A 169 -13.88 -20.24 24.38
N HIS A 170 -14.92 -19.42 24.38
CA HIS A 170 -15.54 -18.87 23.18
C HIS A 170 -15.73 -17.38 23.34
N ILE A 171 -15.23 -16.59 22.40
CA ILE A 171 -15.31 -15.12 22.40
C ILE A 171 -15.93 -14.65 21.09
N VAL A 172 -17.05 -13.96 21.19
CA VAL A 172 -17.67 -13.25 20.07
C VAL A 172 -17.42 -11.76 20.26
N PHE A 173 -16.82 -11.12 19.27
CA PHE A 173 -16.52 -9.69 19.30
C PHE A 173 -17.12 -8.99 18.08
N ASN A 174 -17.98 -8.01 18.32
CA ASN A 174 -18.65 -7.23 17.29
C ASN A 174 -18.33 -5.74 17.44
N ASP A 175 -17.62 -5.20 16.48
CA ASP A 175 -17.27 -3.77 16.42
C ASP A 175 -17.93 -3.13 15.19
N ASN A 176 -19.10 -2.54 15.41
CA ASN A 176 -19.86 -1.91 14.34
C ASN A 176 -19.17 -0.65 13.78
N LEU A 177 -18.30 -0.01 14.58
CA LEU A 177 -17.56 1.18 14.15
C LEU A 177 -16.51 0.84 13.09
N LYS A 178 -15.85 -0.31 13.24
CA LYS A 178 -14.80 -0.78 12.32
C LYS A 178 -15.31 -1.82 11.31
N GLY A 179 -16.57 -2.24 11.41
CA GLY A 179 -17.12 -3.33 10.60
C GLY A 179 -16.39 -4.66 10.83
N LEU A 180 -16.00 -4.92 12.11
CA LEU A 180 -15.24 -6.10 12.50
C LEU A 180 -16.11 -7.05 13.34
N ASN A 181 -16.26 -8.27 12.88
CA ASN A 181 -16.91 -9.35 13.63
C ASN A 181 -15.90 -10.49 13.77
N LEU A 182 -15.78 -11.03 14.99
CA LEU A 182 -14.88 -12.15 15.33
C LEU A 182 -15.64 -13.22 16.08
N ASP A 183 -15.34 -14.46 15.77
CA ASP A 183 -15.78 -15.66 16.47
C ASP A 183 -14.54 -16.50 16.78
N LEU A 184 -14.14 -16.56 18.06
CA LEU A 184 -12.83 -17.04 18.49
C LEU A 184 -12.97 -18.13 19.53
N GLN A 185 -12.22 -19.21 19.39
CA GLN A 185 -11.99 -20.24 20.38
C GLN A 185 -10.67 -19.99 21.11
N LEU A 186 -10.67 -20.06 22.43
CA LEU A 186 -9.54 -19.77 23.29
C LEU A 186 -9.26 -20.93 24.22
N ASP A 187 -8.06 -21.50 24.16
CA ASP A 187 -7.60 -22.57 25.03
C ASP A 187 -6.21 -22.29 25.60
N SER A 188 -5.96 -22.76 26.82
CA SER A 188 -4.62 -22.77 27.39
C SER A 188 -3.80 -23.88 26.79
N VAL A 189 -2.52 -23.58 26.50
CA VAL A 189 -1.56 -24.60 26.08
C VAL A 189 -1.29 -25.54 27.27
N THR A 190 -1.67 -26.80 27.14
CA THR A 190 -1.47 -27.85 28.16
C THR A 190 -0.41 -28.83 27.68
N GLY A 191 0.76 -28.85 28.34
CA GLY A 191 1.81 -29.86 28.12
C GLY A 191 2.79 -29.53 26.99
N HIS A 192 3.71 -30.48 26.73
CA HIS A 192 4.75 -30.39 25.71
C HIS A 192 4.21 -30.51 24.25
N GLU A 193 3.07 -29.96 23.93
CA GLU A 193 2.74 -29.76 22.54
C GLU A 193 3.77 -28.76 22.01
N GLN A 194 4.71 -29.28 21.23
CA GLN A 194 5.67 -28.50 20.45
C GLN A 194 4.84 -27.65 19.49
N VAL A 195 4.50 -26.44 19.93
CA VAL A 195 4.08 -25.39 18.99
C VAL A 195 5.22 -25.25 18.01
N ALA A 196 4.96 -25.58 16.75
CA ALA A 196 5.92 -25.74 15.69
C ALA A 196 6.97 -24.63 15.74
N ALA A 197 8.22 -25.07 15.97
CA ALA A 197 9.48 -24.35 15.80
C ALA A 197 9.40 -22.83 15.70
N SER A 198 8.98 -22.15 16.78
CA SER A 198 9.20 -20.73 16.91
C SER A 198 10.57 -20.48 17.55
N SER A 199 11.31 -19.54 17.01
CA SER A 199 12.62 -19.12 17.52
C SER A 199 12.56 -18.47 18.91
N HIS A 200 11.38 -18.36 19.51
CA HIS A 200 11.14 -17.66 20.78
C HIS A 200 10.72 -18.61 21.90
N GLN A 201 11.53 -18.73 22.94
CA GLN A 201 11.19 -19.39 24.18
C GLN A 201 10.11 -18.58 24.92
N GLY A 202 9.02 -19.22 25.38
CA GLY A 202 8.03 -18.54 26.21
C GLY A 202 6.58 -19.00 26.11
N PHE A 203 6.28 -20.00 25.27
CA PHE A 203 4.92 -20.51 25.09
C PHE A 203 4.53 -21.69 25.99
N GLU A 204 5.40 -22.15 26.91
CA GLU A 204 5.13 -23.33 27.73
C GLU A 204 3.85 -23.24 28.59
N LYS A 205 3.35 -22.02 28.85
CA LYS A 205 2.12 -21.75 29.63
C LYS A 205 1.24 -20.69 28.96
N GLY A 206 1.24 -20.66 27.64
CA GLY A 206 0.52 -19.65 26.86
C GLY A 206 -0.92 -20.02 26.52
N TYR A 207 -1.48 -19.30 25.57
CA TYR A 207 -2.83 -19.51 25.06
C TYR A 207 -2.80 -19.67 23.55
N THR A 208 -3.68 -20.53 23.04
CA THR A 208 -4.01 -20.64 21.61
C THR A 208 -5.36 -20.00 21.36
N LEU A 209 -5.46 -19.31 20.25
CA LEU A 209 -6.65 -18.65 19.78
C LEU A 209 -6.87 -19.06 18.32
N ASN A 210 -8.03 -19.61 18.00
CA ASN A 210 -8.41 -20.02 16.67
C ASN A 210 -9.80 -19.50 16.36
N GLY A 211 -10.02 -19.03 15.14
CA GLY A 211 -11.34 -18.58 14.79
C GLY A 211 -11.44 -17.98 13.41
N SER A 212 -12.56 -17.33 13.18
CA SER A 212 -12.86 -16.64 11.94
C SER A 212 -13.52 -15.29 12.23
N GLY A 213 -13.52 -14.46 11.21
CA GLY A 213 -14.15 -13.16 11.33
C GLY A 213 -14.52 -12.57 9.99
N LYS A 214 -15.10 -11.38 10.08
CA LYS A 214 -15.44 -10.55 8.93
C LYS A 214 -14.98 -9.12 9.21
N MET A 215 -14.22 -8.53 8.30
CA MET A 215 -13.78 -7.14 8.38
C MET A 215 -14.11 -6.43 7.06
N ARG A 216 -14.85 -5.32 7.13
CA ARG A 216 -15.29 -4.57 5.94
C ARG A 216 -15.85 -5.49 4.85
N ASP A 217 -16.75 -6.41 5.24
CA ASP A 217 -17.40 -7.40 4.39
C ASP A 217 -16.52 -8.53 3.81
N LYS A 218 -15.23 -8.59 4.16
CA LYS A 218 -14.33 -9.70 3.80
C LYS A 218 -14.18 -10.69 4.95
N HIS A 219 -14.36 -11.98 4.65
CA HIS A 219 -14.12 -13.06 5.61
C HIS A 219 -12.63 -13.33 5.77
N PHE A 220 -12.22 -13.66 7.00
CA PHE A 220 -10.87 -14.12 7.30
C PHE A 220 -10.88 -15.20 8.37
N THR A 221 -9.79 -15.96 8.43
CA THR A 221 -9.47 -16.89 9.51
C THR A 221 -8.25 -16.37 10.26
N ILE A 222 -8.19 -16.66 11.55
CA ILE A 222 -7.11 -16.26 12.43
C ILE A 222 -6.71 -17.43 13.34
N THR A 223 -5.41 -17.64 13.45
CA THR A 223 -4.82 -18.55 14.41
C THR A 223 -3.71 -17.79 15.13
N ALA A 224 -3.72 -17.81 16.45
CA ALA A 224 -2.68 -17.13 17.23
C ALA A 224 -2.23 -18.00 18.41
N THR A 225 -0.97 -17.85 18.79
CA THR A 225 -0.42 -18.39 20.04
C THR A 225 0.25 -17.25 20.79
N GLY A 226 -0.16 -17.04 22.02
CA GLY A 226 0.34 -15.97 22.87
C GLY A 226 0.99 -16.48 24.14
N GLY A 227 1.73 -15.61 24.83
CA GLY A 227 2.36 -15.89 26.11
C GLY A 227 1.39 -16.09 27.28
N SER A 228 1.91 -16.20 28.49
CA SER A 228 1.13 -16.42 29.71
C SER A 228 0.46 -15.15 30.23
N LEU A 229 -0.54 -15.32 31.11
CA LEU A 229 -1.20 -14.20 31.78
C LEU A 229 -0.21 -13.35 32.61
N SER A 230 0.81 -13.96 33.21
CA SER A 230 1.84 -13.23 33.93
C SER A 230 2.62 -12.28 33.03
N GLN A 231 2.94 -12.71 31.81
CA GLN A 231 3.57 -11.86 30.79
C GLN A 231 2.60 -10.78 30.25
N LEU A 232 1.32 -11.10 30.10
CA LEU A 232 0.31 -10.12 29.70
C LEU A 232 0.13 -9.00 30.72
N ARG A 233 0.31 -9.31 32.00
CA ARG A 233 0.09 -8.40 33.13
C ARG A 233 1.30 -7.53 33.47
N ASP A 234 2.50 -8.06 33.33
CA ASP A 234 3.74 -7.38 33.66
C ASP A 234 4.29 -6.61 32.45
N ALA A 235 4.15 -5.29 32.48
CA ALA A 235 4.64 -4.43 31.41
C ALA A 235 6.18 -4.43 31.25
N SER A 236 6.92 -4.92 32.24
CA SER A 236 8.38 -5.06 32.17
C SER A 236 8.80 -6.29 31.35
N VAL A 237 7.88 -7.25 31.15
CA VAL A 237 8.11 -8.48 30.42
C VAL A 237 7.36 -8.42 29.08
N SER A 238 8.08 -8.63 27.99
CA SER A 238 7.47 -8.65 26.67
C SER A 238 6.60 -9.90 26.48
N PHE A 239 5.40 -9.72 25.93
CA PHE A 239 4.45 -10.77 25.61
C PHE A 239 4.76 -11.36 24.23
N PRO A 240 5.16 -12.63 24.10
CA PRO A 240 5.37 -13.25 22.81
C PRO A 240 4.04 -13.53 22.12
N LEU A 241 3.97 -13.30 20.80
CA LEU A 241 2.80 -13.55 19.98
C LEU A 241 3.22 -14.06 18.60
N GLN A 242 2.63 -15.18 18.21
CA GLN A 242 2.60 -15.65 16.84
C GLN A 242 1.18 -15.57 16.33
N LEU A 243 0.99 -14.99 15.16
CA LEU A 243 -0.33 -14.81 14.54
C LEU A 243 -0.24 -15.16 13.06
N LYS A 244 -1.19 -15.94 12.60
CA LYS A 244 -1.47 -16.22 11.19
C LYS A 244 -2.88 -15.75 10.89
N LEU A 245 -3.03 -14.90 9.89
CA LEU A 245 -4.32 -14.43 9.40
C LEU A 245 -4.40 -14.69 7.89
N GLU A 246 -5.52 -15.22 7.42
CA GLU A 246 -5.79 -15.46 6.02
C GLU A 246 -7.11 -14.78 5.63
N MET A 247 -7.06 -13.88 4.65
CA MET A 247 -8.22 -13.15 4.13
C MET A 247 -8.23 -13.25 2.59
N GLY A 248 -9.08 -14.10 2.05
CA GLY A 248 -9.02 -14.46 0.63
C GLY A 248 -7.65 -15.03 0.28
N GLU A 249 -6.96 -14.43 -0.68
CA GLU A 249 -5.60 -14.83 -1.08
C GLU A 249 -4.50 -14.12 -0.25
N THR A 250 -4.87 -13.16 0.61
CA THR A 250 -3.92 -12.44 1.46
C THR A 250 -3.62 -13.25 2.71
N LYS A 251 -2.34 -13.53 2.95
CA LYS A 251 -1.82 -14.19 4.15
C LYS A 251 -0.92 -13.24 4.91
N VAL A 252 -1.11 -13.16 6.22
CA VAL A 252 -0.31 -12.35 7.13
C VAL A 252 0.24 -13.23 8.23
N LEU A 253 1.55 -13.23 8.38
CA LEU A 253 2.26 -13.92 9.46
C LEU A 253 2.97 -12.88 10.32
N VAL A 254 2.72 -12.93 11.63
CA VAL A 254 3.39 -12.07 12.63
C VAL A 254 4.06 -12.97 13.66
N ASP A 255 5.35 -12.81 13.87
CA ASP A 255 6.11 -13.53 14.91
C ASP A 255 6.97 -12.54 15.69
N GLY A 256 6.63 -12.29 16.95
CA GLY A 256 7.35 -11.29 17.69
C GLY A 256 6.91 -11.11 19.14
N ARG A 257 7.18 -9.92 19.65
CA ARG A 257 6.94 -9.53 21.04
C ARG A 257 6.22 -8.20 21.12
N PHE A 258 5.35 -8.10 22.13
CA PHE A 258 4.54 -6.92 22.41
C PHE A 258 4.77 -6.51 23.86
N GLN A 259 5.10 -5.25 24.12
CA GLN A 259 5.20 -4.77 25.50
C GLN A 259 3.79 -4.53 26.06
N ASN A 260 2.88 -4.07 25.24
CA ASN A 260 1.50 -3.78 25.61
C ASN A 260 0.50 -4.38 24.61
N PRO A 261 0.27 -5.70 24.64
CA PRO A 261 -0.54 -6.38 23.64
C PRO A 261 -2.01 -5.91 23.61
N LEU A 262 -2.58 -5.49 24.74
CA LEU A 262 -3.96 -4.99 24.80
C LEU A 262 -4.17 -3.63 24.12
N GLN A 263 -3.10 -2.84 24.02
CA GLN A 263 -3.11 -1.53 23.32
C GLN A 263 -2.38 -1.62 21.97
N LEU A 264 -1.86 -2.81 21.62
CA LEU A 264 -0.99 -3.02 20.46
C LEU A 264 0.17 -2.02 20.44
N ASP A 265 0.80 -1.77 21.59
CA ASP A 265 1.92 -0.85 21.71
C ASP A 265 3.21 -1.56 22.07
N GLY A 266 4.37 -0.99 21.70
CA GLY A 266 5.67 -1.64 21.86
C GLY A 266 5.77 -2.95 21.07
N VAL A 267 5.22 -2.96 19.86
CA VAL A 267 5.31 -4.08 18.90
C VAL A 267 6.72 -4.16 18.37
N ASP A 268 7.31 -5.34 18.39
CA ASP A 268 8.57 -5.68 17.74
C ASP A 268 8.45 -7.12 17.19
N ALA A 269 8.10 -7.23 15.90
CA ALA A 269 7.73 -8.49 15.29
C ALA A 269 8.23 -8.60 13.86
N LEU A 270 8.57 -9.81 13.45
CA LEU A 270 8.74 -10.15 12.05
C LEU A 270 7.35 -10.23 11.41
N LEU A 271 7.14 -9.45 10.35
CA LEU A 271 5.92 -9.44 9.55
C LEU A 271 6.23 -10.01 8.17
N GLU A 272 5.43 -10.98 7.74
CA GLU A 272 5.44 -11.52 6.39
C GLU A 272 4.03 -11.41 5.81
N ILE A 273 3.91 -10.79 4.63
CA ILE A 273 2.64 -10.59 3.94
C ILE A 273 2.78 -11.13 2.53
N GLU A 274 1.84 -11.96 2.13
CA GLU A 274 1.75 -12.57 0.80
C GLU A 274 0.32 -12.40 0.27
N GLY A 275 0.16 -12.14 -1.03
CA GLY A 275 -1.15 -12.06 -1.66
C GLY A 275 -1.07 -11.82 -3.16
N THR A 276 -2.22 -11.87 -3.82
CA THR A 276 -2.33 -11.68 -5.27
C THR A 276 -2.43 -10.21 -5.68
N ASN A 277 -2.81 -9.32 -4.75
CA ASN A 277 -2.99 -7.90 -5.04
C ASN A 277 -2.79 -7.05 -3.79
N LEU A 278 -1.85 -6.08 -3.81
CA LEU A 278 -1.60 -5.17 -2.69
C LEU A 278 -2.82 -4.32 -2.32
N ALA A 279 -3.72 -4.05 -3.25
CA ALA A 279 -4.96 -3.32 -2.96
C ALA A 279 -5.85 -4.03 -1.92
N ASP A 280 -5.74 -5.36 -1.77
CA ASP A 280 -6.52 -6.13 -0.80
C ASP A 280 -6.07 -5.89 0.65
N ILE A 281 -4.86 -5.38 0.88
CA ILE A 281 -4.38 -4.97 2.21
C ILE A 281 -5.26 -3.85 2.80
N PHE A 282 -5.94 -3.08 1.94
CA PHE A 282 -6.90 -2.06 2.38
C PHE A 282 -7.95 -2.59 3.36
N TYR A 283 -8.44 -3.81 3.15
CA TYR A 283 -9.45 -4.39 4.05
C TYR A 283 -8.92 -4.60 5.47
N LEU A 284 -7.61 -4.86 5.62
CA LEU A 284 -6.96 -5.06 6.92
C LEU A 284 -6.49 -3.75 7.56
N THR A 285 -5.91 -2.84 6.78
CA THR A 285 -5.16 -1.68 7.29
C THR A 285 -5.83 -0.34 7.06
N ALA A 286 -6.80 -0.25 6.15
CA ALA A 286 -7.36 0.98 5.57
C ALA A 286 -6.33 1.83 4.79
N ILE A 287 -5.15 1.30 4.47
CA ILE A 287 -4.17 1.97 3.62
C ILE A 287 -4.54 1.71 2.16
N PRO A 288 -4.84 2.74 1.36
CA PRO A 288 -5.24 2.58 -0.03
C PRO A 288 -4.01 2.37 -0.93
N LEU A 289 -3.54 1.12 -1.01
CA LEU A 289 -2.48 0.76 -1.95
C LEU A 289 -3.05 0.52 -3.35
N PRO A 290 -2.27 0.74 -4.41
CA PRO A 290 -2.71 0.45 -5.78
C PRO A 290 -2.80 -1.05 -6.05
N PRO A 291 -3.59 -1.46 -7.05
CA PRO A 291 -3.58 -2.84 -7.52
C PRO A 291 -2.23 -3.22 -8.10
N THR A 292 -1.78 -4.43 -7.82
CA THR A 292 -0.50 -5.00 -8.26
C THR A 292 -0.66 -6.47 -8.61
N PRO A 293 0.31 -7.08 -9.28
CA PRO A 293 0.43 -8.54 -9.35
C PRO A 293 0.70 -9.16 -7.97
N HIS A 294 0.83 -10.49 -7.96
CA HIS A 294 1.21 -11.27 -6.76
C HIS A 294 2.43 -10.65 -6.06
N TYR A 295 2.36 -10.57 -4.73
CA TYR A 295 3.42 -10.00 -3.93
C TYR A 295 3.77 -10.86 -2.71
N THR A 296 5.02 -10.73 -2.26
CA THR A 296 5.52 -11.28 -0.99
C THR A 296 6.47 -10.27 -0.36
N LEU A 297 6.19 -9.83 0.86
CA LEU A 297 6.98 -8.84 1.59
C LEU A 297 7.32 -9.38 2.98
N LYS A 298 8.56 -9.22 3.43
CA LYS A 298 9.05 -9.68 4.73
C LYS A 298 9.96 -8.64 5.36
N GLY A 299 9.69 -8.25 6.62
CA GLY A 299 10.47 -7.24 7.33
C GLY A 299 10.10 -7.13 8.80
N GLN A 300 10.69 -6.17 9.49
CA GLN A 300 10.47 -5.90 10.91
C GLN A 300 9.34 -4.89 11.09
N LEU A 301 8.28 -5.31 11.76
CA LEU A 301 7.16 -4.45 12.15
C LEU A 301 7.37 -3.93 13.56
N THR A 302 7.30 -2.63 13.74
CA THR A 302 7.31 -1.98 15.06
C THR A 302 6.12 -1.03 15.18
N LYS A 303 5.68 -0.79 16.42
CA LYS A 303 4.67 0.24 16.71
C LYS A 303 5.05 0.99 17.97
N SER A 304 5.01 2.32 17.88
CA SER A 304 5.21 3.21 19.02
C SER A 304 4.16 4.33 18.98
N GLY A 305 3.32 4.40 19.99
CA GLY A 305 2.19 5.32 20.00
C GLY A 305 1.26 5.09 18.80
N ASN A 306 1.09 6.11 17.96
CA ASN A 306 0.23 6.06 16.78
C ASN A 306 0.96 5.65 15.49
N VAL A 307 2.29 5.45 15.55
CA VAL A 307 3.11 5.17 14.36
C VAL A 307 3.40 3.69 14.24
N TRP A 308 2.96 3.10 13.14
CA TRP A 308 3.36 1.77 12.67
C TRP A 308 4.53 1.92 11.72
N SER A 309 5.58 1.11 11.89
CA SER A 309 6.75 1.15 11.02
C SER A 309 7.15 -0.24 10.57
N TYR A 310 7.37 -0.40 9.26
CA TYR A 310 7.82 -1.63 8.63
C TYR A 310 9.21 -1.40 8.08
N HIS A 311 10.20 -1.90 8.83
CA HIS A 311 11.60 -1.61 8.59
C HIS A 311 12.30 -2.71 7.81
N LYS A 312 13.24 -2.28 6.94
CA LYS A 312 14.14 -3.17 6.19
C LYS A 312 13.40 -4.33 5.52
N PHE A 313 12.18 -4.05 5.10
CA PHE A 313 11.45 -5.08 4.39
C PHE A 313 12.09 -5.35 3.02
N LYS A 314 11.93 -6.58 2.57
CA LYS A 314 12.33 -7.06 1.26
C LYS A 314 11.28 -8.00 0.73
N GLY A 315 11.13 -8.03 -0.58
CA GLY A 315 10.22 -8.96 -1.23
C GLY A 315 10.11 -8.74 -2.71
N GLN A 316 9.03 -9.22 -3.28
CA GLN A 316 8.73 -9.13 -4.70
C GLN A 316 7.30 -8.64 -4.90
N VAL A 317 7.07 -7.89 -5.97
CA VAL A 317 5.77 -7.49 -6.49
C VAL A 317 5.79 -7.82 -7.97
N GLY A 318 5.07 -8.86 -8.40
CA GLY A 318 5.19 -9.41 -9.74
C GLY A 318 6.60 -9.92 -10.02
N SER A 319 7.23 -9.37 -11.03
CA SER A 319 8.62 -9.66 -11.41
C SER A 319 9.64 -8.67 -10.81
N SER A 320 9.16 -7.63 -10.13
CA SER A 320 9.96 -6.58 -9.50
C SER A 320 10.43 -6.99 -8.11
N ASP A 321 11.67 -6.72 -7.75
CA ASP A 321 12.11 -6.73 -6.37
C ASP A 321 11.75 -5.39 -5.71
N LEU A 322 11.42 -5.44 -4.42
CA LEU A 322 11.09 -4.26 -3.64
C LEU A 322 11.68 -4.37 -2.24
N ALA A 323 12.36 -3.33 -1.81
CA ALA A 323 12.92 -3.23 -0.48
C ALA A 323 12.77 -1.81 0.07
N GLY A 324 12.81 -1.65 1.39
CA GLY A 324 12.76 -0.31 1.97
C GLY A 324 12.28 -0.26 3.40
N ASN A 325 11.82 0.94 3.75
CA ASN A 325 11.17 1.25 5.01
C ASN A 325 9.86 1.97 4.73
N LEU A 326 8.86 1.69 5.55
CA LEU A 326 7.55 2.31 5.48
C LEU A 326 7.11 2.67 6.89
N SER A 327 6.50 3.83 7.09
CA SER A 327 5.81 4.14 8.34
C SER A 327 4.45 4.80 8.08
N TYR A 328 3.49 4.49 8.94
CA TYR A 328 2.13 4.98 8.84
C TYR A 328 1.66 5.51 10.19
N ASP A 329 1.40 6.80 10.25
CA ASP A 329 0.87 7.49 11.42
C ASP A 329 -0.66 7.59 11.32
N VAL A 330 -1.35 7.02 12.31
CA VAL A 330 -2.83 7.03 12.41
C VAL A 330 -3.34 8.07 13.40
N GLY A 331 -2.48 8.93 13.94
CA GLY A 331 -2.83 9.90 14.99
C GLY A 331 -3.50 11.18 14.50
N GLY A 332 -3.46 11.47 13.21
CA GLY A 332 -4.09 12.64 12.59
C GLY A 332 -5.53 12.38 12.13
N GLU A 333 -6.20 13.43 11.63
CA GLU A 333 -7.51 13.30 10.99
C GLU A 333 -7.43 12.44 9.71
N ARG A 334 -6.29 12.51 9.03
CA ARG A 334 -5.91 11.63 7.91
C ARG A 334 -4.67 10.84 8.29
N GLY A 335 -4.61 9.60 7.85
CA GLY A 335 -3.39 8.81 7.99
C GLY A 335 -2.26 9.42 7.16
N TYR A 336 -1.03 9.35 7.66
CA TYR A 336 0.15 9.83 6.97
C TYR A 336 1.13 8.68 6.71
N LEU A 337 1.35 8.39 5.41
CA LEU A 337 2.25 7.33 4.96
C LEU A 337 3.58 7.92 4.52
N THR A 338 4.68 7.44 5.09
CA THR A 338 6.03 7.74 4.58
C THR A 338 6.72 6.46 4.13
N ALA A 339 7.45 6.51 3.03
CA ALA A 339 8.21 5.35 2.58
C ALA A 339 9.47 5.73 1.79
N ASP A 340 10.55 4.99 2.04
CA ASP A 340 11.76 4.98 1.23
C ASP A 340 11.88 3.61 0.58
N LEU A 341 11.64 3.54 -0.73
CA LEU A 341 11.55 2.31 -1.50
C LEU A 341 12.71 2.21 -2.50
N THR A 342 13.28 1.05 -2.59
CA THR A 342 14.35 0.74 -3.56
C THR A 342 14.03 -0.55 -4.30
N SER A 343 14.38 -0.58 -5.58
CA SER A 343 14.29 -1.75 -6.44
C SER A 343 15.56 -1.87 -7.27
N THR A 344 16.12 -3.06 -7.39
CA THR A 344 17.23 -3.34 -8.31
C THR A 344 16.71 -3.54 -9.72
N VAL A 345 15.60 -4.27 -9.85
CA VAL A 345 14.92 -4.50 -11.13
C VAL A 345 13.43 -4.26 -10.94
N LEU A 346 12.94 -3.20 -11.56
CA LEU A 346 11.55 -2.79 -11.55
C LEU A 346 10.92 -3.01 -12.93
N ASN A 347 9.90 -3.82 -13.01
CA ASN A 347 9.09 -3.95 -14.22
C ASN A 347 7.97 -2.90 -14.20
N ALA A 348 7.93 -2.02 -15.18
CA ALA A 348 6.92 -0.97 -15.27
C ALA A 348 5.48 -1.52 -15.31
N ALA A 349 5.27 -2.73 -15.82
CA ALA A 349 3.97 -3.39 -15.82
C ALA A 349 3.49 -3.72 -14.40
N ASP A 350 4.40 -4.05 -13.47
CA ASP A 350 4.05 -4.36 -12.07
C ASP A 350 3.59 -3.10 -11.30
N LEU A 351 3.93 -1.91 -11.80
CA LEU A 351 3.43 -0.62 -11.31
C LEU A 351 2.15 -0.15 -12.02
N GLY A 352 1.56 -1.01 -12.85
CA GLY A 352 0.40 -0.67 -13.68
C GLY A 352 -0.69 0.08 -12.94
N GLY A 353 -1.00 -0.36 -11.73
CA GLY A 353 -1.99 0.29 -10.87
C GLY A 353 -1.65 1.72 -10.44
N PHE A 354 -0.37 2.14 -10.46
CA PHE A 354 0.07 3.52 -10.20
C PHE A 354 -0.04 4.42 -11.44
N ILE A 355 0.24 3.87 -12.61
CA ILE A 355 0.28 4.60 -13.88
C ILE A 355 -0.97 4.35 -14.75
N GLY A 356 -1.97 3.67 -14.18
CA GLY A 356 -3.23 3.40 -14.87
C GLY A 356 -3.17 2.27 -15.90
N LEU A 357 -2.24 1.33 -15.76
CA LEU A 357 -2.22 0.08 -16.54
C LEU A 357 -2.87 -1.05 -15.74
N ASP A 358 -3.49 -2.01 -16.40
CA ASP A 358 -4.05 -3.18 -15.75
C ASP A 358 -2.92 -4.10 -15.25
N PRO A 359 -2.84 -4.42 -13.93
CA PRO A 359 -1.77 -5.24 -13.38
C PRO A 359 -1.85 -6.72 -13.80
N GLU A 360 -2.98 -7.21 -14.30
CA GLU A 360 -3.11 -8.60 -14.73
C GLU A 360 -2.37 -8.92 -16.03
N GLY A 361 -1.71 -7.91 -16.64
CA GLY A 361 -0.83 -8.16 -17.80
C GLY A 361 -1.54 -8.71 -19.04
N GLU A 362 -2.85 -8.89 -18.99
CA GLU A 362 -3.62 -9.00 -20.21
C GLU A 362 -3.46 -7.66 -20.91
N ALA A 363 -2.54 -7.64 -21.87
CA ALA A 363 -2.52 -6.57 -22.85
C ALA A 363 -3.93 -6.54 -23.42
N VAL A 364 -4.80 -5.78 -22.77
CA VAL A 364 -5.99 -5.29 -23.43
C VAL A 364 -5.41 -4.79 -24.73
N LYS A 365 -5.83 -5.37 -25.86
CA LYS A 365 -5.46 -4.92 -27.19
C LYS A 365 -6.06 -3.52 -27.36
N SER A 366 -5.62 -2.61 -26.49
CA SER A 366 -5.98 -1.23 -26.55
C SER A 366 -5.49 -0.72 -27.91
N THR A 367 -6.36 -0.22 -28.70
CA THR A 367 -6.02 0.52 -29.92
C THR A 367 -5.34 1.85 -29.59
N ARG A 368 -5.35 2.26 -28.30
CA ARG A 368 -4.78 3.51 -27.78
C ARG A 368 -3.33 3.33 -27.35
N LEU A 369 -2.54 4.38 -27.53
CA LEU A 369 -1.17 4.52 -27.03
C LEU A 369 -1.16 5.10 -25.61
N ILE A 370 -2.06 6.05 -25.34
CA ILE A 370 -2.18 6.76 -24.05
C ILE A 370 -3.11 5.95 -23.13
N PRO A 371 -2.70 5.61 -21.92
CA PRO A 371 -3.54 4.90 -20.96
C PRO A 371 -4.78 5.70 -20.58
N ASP A 372 -5.95 5.04 -20.61
CA ASP A 372 -7.24 5.64 -20.25
C ASP A 372 -7.82 4.95 -19.00
N VAL A 373 -7.00 4.83 -17.95
CA VAL A 373 -7.40 4.28 -16.66
C VAL A 373 -7.70 5.43 -15.71
N PRO A 374 -8.87 5.40 -15.03
CA PRO A 374 -9.26 6.47 -14.13
C PRO A 374 -8.26 6.69 -12.99
N LEU A 375 -7.96 7.95 -12.71
CA LEU A 375 -7.24 8.36 -11.50
C LEU A 375 -8.06 7.97 -10.27
N ALA A 376 -7.44 7.30 -9.32
CA ALA A 376 -8.09 6.85 -8.09
C ALA A 376 -8.32 8.03 -7.12
N ARG A 377 -9.14 9.02 -7.54
CA ARG A 377 -9.39 10.28 -6.83
C ARG A 377 -9.74 10.07 -5.34
N GLU A 378 -10.63 9.11 -5.03
CA GLU A 378 -11.04 8.83 -3.66
C GLU A 378 -9.86 8.38 -2.79
N ARG A 379 -8.89 7.66 -3.36
CA ARG A 379 -7.67 7.25 -2.64
C ARG A 379 -6.75 8.44 -2.39
N LEU A 380 -6.63 9.36 -3.37
CA LEU A 380 -5.83 10.59 -3.21
C LEU A 380 -6.43 11.53 -2.14
N LEU A 381 -7.74 11.46 -1.90
CA LEU A 381 -8.41 12.22 -0.85
C LEU A 381 -8.41 11.55 0.53
N ALA A 382 -8.11 10.25 0.60
CA ALA A 382 -8.27 9.46 1.82
C ALA A 382 -7.05 9.50 2.75
N THR A 383 -5.85 9.77 2.24
CA THR A 383 -4.61 9.74 3.03
C THR A 383 -3.59 10.72 2.48
N ASP A 384 -2.70 11.18 3.34
CA ASP A 384 -1.52 11.94 2.95
C ASP A 384 -0.32 10.99 2.86
N LEU A 385 0.64 11.29 1.96
CA LEU A 385 1.83 10.45 1.82
C LEU A 385 3.06 11.24 1.38
N ASP A 386 4.22 10.67 1.69
CA ASP A 386 5.54 11.07 1.19
C ASP A 386 6.34 9.81 0.89
N ILE A 387 6.38 9.42 -0.38
CA ILE A 387 7.03 8.18 -0.83
C ILE A 387 8.14 8.51 -1.79
N GLN A 388 9.36 8.09 -1.49
CA GLN A 388 10.48 8.08 -2.42
C GLN A 388 10.66 6.67 -2.99
N LEU A 389 10.66 6.56 -4.32
CA LEU A 389 10.92 5.30 -5.04
C LEU A 389 12.12 5.48 -5.95
N LYS A 390 13.12 4.60 -5.78
CA LYS A 390 14.32 4.55 -6.60
C LYS A 390 14.50 3.17 -7.20
N ALA A 391 14.61 3.09 -8.52
CA ALA A 391 14.90 1.86 -9.24
C ALA A 391 16.20 1.99 -10.02
N GLU A 392 17.11 1.01 -9.86
CA GLU A 392 18.41 0.99 -10.56
C GLU A 392 18.22 0.57 -12.02
N GLN A 393 17.35 -0.40 -12.26
CA GLN A 393 17.00 -0.89 -13.58
C GLN A 393 15.49 -0.95 -13.72
N VAL A 394 14.94 -0.30 -14.76
CA VAL A 394 13.53 -0.36 -15.11
C VAL A 394 13.37 -1.15 -16.40
N THR A 395 12.46 -2.13 -16.38
CA THR A 395 12.11 -2.92 -17.56
C THR A 395 10.65 -2.64 -17.94
N GLY A 396 10.33 -2.68 -19.23
CA GLY A 396 8.96 -2.47 -19.69
C GLY A 396 8.82 -2.73 -21.19
N PRO A 397 7.62 -2.99 -21.68
CA PRO A 397 7.39 -3.18 -23.11
C PRO A 397 7.56 -1.85 -23.85
N ASN A 398 8.33 -1.87 -24.92
CA ASN A 398 8.41 -0.82 -25.95
C ASN A 398 9.14 0.50 -25.59
N LEU A 399 9.64 0.70 -24.38
CA LEU A 399 10.41 1.89 -24.05
C LEU A 399 11.76 1.51 -23.43
N PRO A 400 12.85 2.16 -23.84
CA PRO A 400 14.21 1.85 -23.38
C PRO A 400 14.53 2.52 -22.03
N PHE A 401 13.78 2.15 -20.99
CA PHE A 401 14.04 2.60 -19.62
C PHE A 401 15.31 1.95 -19.05
N LYS A 402 16.02 2.70 -18.19
CA LYS A 402 17.20 2.21 -17.47
C LYS A 402 17.13 2.43 -15.97
N GLY A 403 16.59 3.53 -15.52
CA GLY A 403 16.49 3.85 -14.10
C GLY A 403 15.40 4.87 -13.81
N MET A 404 15.06 5.00 -12.53
CA MET A 404 13.99 5.89 -12.09
C MET A 404 14.24 6.38 -10.66
N GLU A 405 13.93 7.65 -10.40
CA GLU A 405 13.83 8.22 -9.06
C GLU A 405 12.64 9.17 -9.03
N ILE A 406 11.60 8.82 -8.26
CA ILE A 406 10.38 9.61 -8.15
C ILE A 406 10.03 9.76 -6.67
N ARG A 407 9.69 10.99 -6.28
CA ARG A 407 9.05 11.26 -4.98
C ARG A 407 7.61 11.66 -5.19
N PHE A 408 6.73 10.98 -4.51
CA PHE A 408 5.30 11.24 -4.44
C PHE A 408 5.02 11.99 -3.14
N ASP A 409 4.65 13.25 -3.20
CA ASP A 409 4.22 14.05 -2.05
C ASP A 409 2.73 14.39 -2.23
N LEU A 410 1.87 13.78 -1.41
CA LEU A 410 0.44 13.99 -1.41
C LEU A 410 0.02 14.65 -0.10
N ARG A 411 -0.52 15.85 -0.20
CA ARG A 411 -1.03 16.64 0.93
C ARG A 411 -2.38 17.21 0.57
N ASP A 412 -3.37 17.02 1.42
CA ASP A 412 -4.70 17.59 1.25
C ASP A 412 -5.30 17.36 -0.15
N GLY A 413 -5.06 16.18 -0.74
CA GLY A 413 -5.54 15.82 -2.07
C GLY A 413 -4.72 16.38 -3.23
N ILE A 414 -3.61 17.09 -2.98
CA ILE A 414 -2.69 17.58 -4.02
C ILE A 414 -1.48 16.64 -4.06
N LEU A 415 -1.33 15.91 -5.17
CA LEU A 415 -0.20 15.04 -5.45
C LEU A 415 0.85 15.76 -6.28
N LYS A 416 2.08 15.80 -5.78
CA LYS A 416 3.25 16.31 -6.50
C LYS A 416 4.27 15.20 -6.69
N LEU A 417 4.71 14.99 -7.90
CA LEU A 417 5.85 14.15 -8.23
C LEU A 417 7.06 15.08 -8.40
N ASN A 418 7.88 15.19 -7.35
CA ASN A 418 9.06 16.06 -7.34
C ASN A 418 10.14 15.56 -6.35
N PRO A 419 11.31 15.10 -6.81
CA PRO A 419 11.72 15.00 -8.21
C PRO A 419 10.97 13.91 -8.98
N PHE A 420 10.79 14.12 -10.27
CA PHE A 420 10.42 13.12 -11.26
C PHE A 420 11.61 12.96 -12.20
N ASN A 421 12.39 11.89 -12.03
CA ASN A 421 13.59 11.63 -12.81
C ASN A 421 13.52 10.23 -13.42
N LEU A 422 13.66 10.16 -14.73
CA LEU A 422 13.73 8.91 -15.49
C LEU A 422 15.03 8.88 -16.30
N VAL A 423 15.71 7.75 -16.29
CA VAL A 423 16.77 7.45 -17.25
C VAL A 423 16.14 6.66 -18.39
N LEU A 424 16.04 7.30 -19.53
CA LEU A 424 15.36 6.79 -20.72
C LEU A 424 16.28 6.94 -21.93
N ALA A 425 16.39 5.92 -22.76
CA ALA A 425 17.16 5.96 -24.01
C ALA A 425 18.57 6.56 -23.84
N ASP A 426 19.28 6.16 -22.81
CA ASP A 426 20.62 6.66 -22.44
C ASP A 426 20.70 8.15 -22.04
N GLY A 427 19.59 8.87 -22.06
CA GLY A 427 19.44 10.24 -21.59
C GLY A 427 18.58 10.32 -20.33
N THR A 428 18.12 11.53 -20.01
CA THR A 428 17.28 11.80 -18.83
C THR A 428 16.01 12.55 -19.20
N VAL A 429 14.94 12.24 -18.47
CA VAL A 429 13.71 13.03 -18.42
C VAL A 429 13.51 13.44 -16.97
N ASP A 430 13.55 14.74 -16.71
CA ASP A 430 13.38 15.28 -15.36
C ASP A 430 12.35 16.40 -15.32
N GLY A 431 11.67 16.55 -14.18
CA GLY A 431 10.68 17.61 -14.04
C GLY A 431 9.74 17.43 -12.86
N ILE A 432 8.58 18.02 -12.99
CA ILE A 432 7.52 18.05 -11.97
C ILE A 432 6.18 17.71 -12.62
N ILE A 433 5.39 16.88 -11.94
CA ILE A 433 3.98 16.62 -12.27
C ILE A 433 3.16 16.94 -11.02
N GLU A 434 2.07 17.69 -11.18
CA GLU A 434 1.15 18.01 -10.08
C GLU A 434 -0.28 17.65 -10.49
N ILE A 435 -1.03 17.03 -9.57
CA ILE A 435 -2.44 16.64 -9.73
C ILE A 435 -3.21 17.15 -8.51
N ASP A 436 -4.26 17.93 -8.71
CA ASP A 436 -5.19 18.31 -7.64
C ASP A 436 -6.46 17.45 -7.71
N ALA A 437 -6.61 16.54 -6.74
CA ALA A 437 -7.76 15.64 -6.66
C ALA A 437 -9.00 16.28 -5.98
N ASN A 438 -8.92 17.52 -5.47
CA ASN A 438 -10.05 18.16 -4.79
C ASN A 438 -11.24 18.45 -5.72
N PRO A 439 -11.06 19.01 -6.92
CA PRO A 439 -12.15 19.18 -7.86
C PRO A 439 -12.73 17.85 -8.37
N ALA A 440 -13.98 17.85 -8.77
CA ALA A 440 -14.63 16.66 -9.35
C ALA A 440 -13.92 16.16 -10.63
N VAL A 441 -13.39 17.09 -11.42
CA VAL A 441 -12.50 16.84 -12.55
C VAL A 441 -11.11 17.33 -12.16
N PRO A 442 -10.14 16.45 -11.90
CA PRO A 442 -8.81 16.80 -11.44
C PRO A 442 -8.02 17.58 -12.50
N PRO A 443 -7.52 18.80 -12.21
CA PRO A 443 -6.50 19.43 -13.02
C PRO A 443 -5.14 18.77 -12.78
N MET A 444 -4.35 18.70 -13.85
CA MET A 444 -2.99 18.18 -13.87
C MET A 444 -2.07 19.13 -14.63
N THR A 445 -0.89 19.38 -14.08
CA THR A 445 0.18 20.10 -14.76
C THR A 445 1.42 19.23 -14.86
N MET A 446 2.17 19.39 -15.95
CA MET A 446 3.45 18.74 -16.15
C MET A 446 4.45 19.71 -16.78
N ASP A 447 5.64 19.78 -16.20
CA ASP A 447 6.80 20.49 -16.73
C ASP A 447 7.98 19.53 -16.73
N LEU A 448 8.31 19.00 -17.92
CA LEU A 448 9.31 17.95 -18.10
C LEU A 448 10.40 18.41 -19.07
N ASN A 449 11.64 18.17 -18.70
CA ASN A 449 12.81 18.42 -19.54
C ASN A 449 13.41 17.10 -20.00
N MET A 450 13.64 16.96 -21.28
CA MET A 450 14.30 15.83 -21.90
C MET A 450 15.72 16.21 -22.30
N ARG A 451 16.72 15.41 -21.91
CA ARG A 451 18.13 15.70 -22.20
C ARG A 451 18.84 14.48 -22.74
N GLN A 452 19.53 14.68 -23.87
CA GLN A 452 20.42 13.67 -24.46
C GLN A 452 19.79 12.28 -24.67
N LEU A 453 18.51 12.25 -25.08
CA LEU A 453 17.85 11.00 -25.42
C LEU A 453 18.45 10.44 -26.72
N ASN A 454 18.90 9.20 -26.70
CA ASN A 454 19.52 8.53 -27.84
C ASN A 454 18.47 7.99 -28.80
N LEU A 455 18.41 8.53 -30.01
CA LEU A 455 17.40 8.21 -31.01
C LEU A 455 17.42 6.71 -31.40
N VAL A 456 18.61 6.10 -31.49
CA VAL A 456 18.73 4.68 -31.89
C VAL A 456 17.97 3.72 -30.96
N GLN A 457 17.85 4.08 -29.69
CA GLN A 457 17.16 3.24 -28.71
C GLN A 457 15.66 3.02 -29.01
N PHE A 458 15.04 3.96 -29.74
CA PHE A 458 13.64 3.88 -30.17
C PHE A 458 13.47 3.04 -31.46
N PHE A 459 14.56 2.79 -32.18
CA PHE A 459 14.57 1.99 -33.42
C PHE A 459 15.16 0.59 -33.25
N LYS A 460 15.50 0.19 -32.01
CA LYS A 460 16.02 -1.16 -31.72
C LYS A 460 15.11 -2.26 -32.24
N GLY A 461 15.70 -3.26 -32.88
CA GLY A 461 14.99 -4.37 -33.49
C GLY A 461 14.27 -4.04 -34.79
N THR A 462 14.32 -2.81 -35.27
CA THR A 462 13.82 -2.42 -36.59
C THR A 462 14.94 -2.43 -37.63
N ARG A 463 14.59 -2.40 -38.92
CA ARG A 463 15.54 -2.29 -40.04
C ARG A 463 16.33 -0.98 -40.03
N PHE A 464 15.89 0.04 -39.29
CA PHE A 464 16.49 1.36 -39.20
C PHE A 464 17.53 1.50 -38.08
N GLU A 465 17.70 0.51 -37.22
CA GLU A 465 18.63 0.54 -36.08
C GLU A 465 20.06 0.87 -36.51
N SER A 466 20.53 0.29 -37.61
CA SER A 466 21.91 0.46 -38.08
C SER A 466 22.19 1.77 -38.84
N THR A 467 21.15 2.51 -39.18
CA THR A 467 21.23 3.76 -40.00
C THR A 467 20.65 4.95 -39.27
N THR A 468 20.32 4.81 -37.99
CA THR A 468 19.81 5.88 -37.14
C THR A 468 20.74 6.07 -35.96
N ASP A 469 21.15 7.33 -35.71
CA ASP A 469 21.91 7.74 -34.55
C ASP A 469 21.61 9.20 -34.22
N GLY A 470 21.95 9.63 -33.01
CA GLY A 470 21.85 11.02 -32.60
C GLY A 470 21.17 11.21 -31.27
N MET A 471 21.41 12.35 -30.70
CA MET A 471 20.85 12.76 -29.42
C MET A 471 19.83 13.88 -29.62
N PHE A 472 18.69 13.75 -28.97
CA PHE A 472 17.71 14.81 -28.93
C PHE A 472 17.33 15.17 -27.49
N GLY A 473 16.78 16.34 -27.33
CA GLY A 473 16.23 16.83 -26.07
C GLY A 473 14.99 17.66 -26.33
N GLY A 474 14.40 18.21 -25.31
CA GLY A 474 13.23 19.04 -25.45
C GLY A 474 12.56 19.37 -24.13
N LYS A 475 11.42 20.01 -24.23
CA LYS A 475 10.59 20.41 -23.09
C LYS A 475 9.12 20.09 -23.36
N ILE A 476 8.43 19.66 -22.35
CA ILE A 476 6.97 19.47 -22.33
C ILE A 476 6.44 20.32 -21.18
N ALA A 477 5.59 21.30 -21.49
CA ALA A 477 4.89 22.11 -20.48
C ALA A 477 3.40 22.10 -20.81
N LEU A 478 2.64 21.26 -20.11
CA LEU A 478 1.22 21.04 -20.37
C LEU A 478 0.39 21.19 -19.10
N ALA A 479 -0.81 21.75 -19.27
CA ALA A 479 -1.84 21.83 -18.23
C ALA A 479 -3.19 21.39 -18.82
N GLY A 480 -3.86 20.45 -18.17
CA GLY A 480 -5.16 19.92 -18.59
C GLY A 480 -5.97 19.45 -17.39
N GLU A 481 -7.16 18.95 -17.65
CA GLU A 481 -8.06 18.41 -16.64
C GLU A 481 -8.76 17.14 -17.14
N GLY A 482 -8.97 16.18 -16.26
CA GLY A 482 -9.60 14.90 -16.61
C GLY A 482 -9.53 13.86 -15.51
N ALA A 483 -10.37 12.85 -15.64
CA ALA A 483 -10.39 11.71 -14.71
C ALA A 483 -9.35 10.63 -15.07
N SER A 484 -8.67 10.73 -16.21
CA SER A 484 -7.60 9.84 -16.65
C SER A 484 -6.49 10.62 -17.33
N LEU A 485 -5.30 10.03 -17.52
CA LEU A 485 -4.21 10.64 -18.28
C LEU A 485 -4.66 10.98 -19.71
N ALA A 486 -5.42 10.09 -20.35
CA ALA A 486 -5.94 10.32 -21.69
C ALA A 486 -6.88 11.55 -21.73
N GLU A 487 -7.77 11.72 -20.76
CA GLU A 487 -8.65 12.88 -20.68
C GLU A 487 -7.88 14.17 -20.39
N VAL A 488 -6.90 14.13 -19.47
CA VAL A 488 -6.02 15.27 -19.18
C VAL A 488 -5.31 15.74 -20.44
N LEU A 489 -4.69 14.82 -21.19
CA LEU A 489 -4.02 15.15 -22.44
C LEU A 489 -4.98 15.63 -23.53
N ALA A 490 -6.20 15.07 -23.57
CA ALA A 490 -7.25 15.51 -24.51
C ALA A 490 -7.77 16.94 -24.26
N THR A 491 -7.59 17.47 -23.06
CA THR A 491 -7.99 18.83 -22.66
C THR A 491 -6.81 19.79 -22.53
N SER A 492 -5.58 19.29 -22.63
CA SER A 492 -4.35 20.01 -22.30
C SER A 492 -4.12 21.23 -23.21
N ASN A 493 -3.49 22.25 -22.60
CA ASN A 493 -2.96 23.43 -23.27
C ASN A 493 -1.50 23.60 -22.84
N GLY A 494 -0.67 24.22 -23.70
CA GLY A 494 0.73 24.49 -23.42
C GLY A 494 1.63 24.25 -24.63
N ASP A 495 2.85 23.79 -24.39
CA ASP A 495 3.90 23.73 -25.40
C ASP A 495 4.67 22.40 -25.34
N LEU A 496 5.13 21.95 -26.50
CA LEU A 496 6.03 20.81 -26.65
C LEU A 496 7.09 21.16 -27.67
N THR A 497 8.35 21.17 -27.23
CA THR A 497 9.51 21.45 -28.08
C THR A 497 10.46 20.27 -28.08
N LEU A 498 10.91 19.83 -29.25
CA LEU A 498 11.95 18.83 -29.45
C LEU A 498 13.07 19.41 -30.28
N ILE A 499 14.31 19.20 -29.84
CA ILE A 499 15.52 19.73 -30.49
C ILE A 499 16.53 18.61 -30.67
N MET A 500 17.11 18.53 -31.87
CA MET A 500 18.17 17.61 -32.20
C MET A 500 19.35 18.38 -32.82
N SER A 501 20.55 18.13 -32.32
CA SER A 501 21.79 18.76 -32.82
C SER A 501 22.76 17.71 -33.33
N GLY A 502 22.69 17.37 -34.61
CA GLY A 502 23.47 16.33 -35.23
C GLY A 502 22.94 14.91 -35.04
N GLY A 503 23.51 13.97 -35.78
CA GLY A 503 23.12 12.57 -35.80
C GLY A 503 23.11 11.99 -37.20
N GLU A 504 22.50 10.82 -37.34
CA GLU A 504 22.34 10.14 -38.62
C GLU A 504 20.90 9.57 -38.71
N ILE A 505 20.34 9.57 -39.90
CA ILE A 505 19.03 8.97 -40.18
C ILE A 505 19.10 8.17 -41.48
N SER A 506 18.27 7.15 -41.60
CA SER A 506 18.16 6.33 -42.81
C SER A 506 17.90 7.19 -44.05
N GLN A 507 18.75 7.07 -45.04
CA GLN A 507 18.58 7.71 -46.32
C GLN A 507 17.31 7.19 -47.04
N LEU A 508 17.02 5.89 -46.88
CA LEU A 508 15.80 5.30 -47.40
C LEU A 508 14.55 5.98 -46.85
N LEU A 509 14.57 6.38 -45.58
CA LEU A 509 13.46 7.06 -44.92
C LEU A 509 13.24 8.47 -45.50
N ILE A 510 14.33 9.16 -45.85
CA ILE A 510 14.30 10.48 -46.51
C ILE A 510 13.97 10.37 -48.01
N GLU A 511 14.63 9.45 -48.72
CA GLU A 511 14.42 9.28 -50.15
C GLU A 511 13.06 8.66 -50.48
N ALA A 512 12.49 7.84 -49.60
CA ALA A 512 11.09 7.42 -49.67
C ALA A 512 10.15 8.64 -49.58
N SER A 513 10.61 9.72 -48.93
CA SER A 513 9.90 10.99 -48.87
C SER A 513 10.06 11.85 -50.14
N ASP A 514 11.22 11.79 -50.79
CA ASP A 514 11.51 12.52 -52.01
C ASP A 514 11.10 11.75 -53.28
N LEU A 515 10.80 10.43 -53.17
CA LEU A 515 10.53 9.54 -54.31
C LEU A 515 11.52 9.79 -55.48
N ASP A 516 12.80 9.95 -55.18
CA ASP A 516 13.82 9.84 -56.22
C ASP A 516 13.91 8.36 -56.65
N ILE A 517 13.09 8.01 -57.65
CA ILE A 517 13.01 6.64 -58.17
C ILE A 517 14.40 6.19 -58.66
N GLY A 518 15.26 7.13 -59.10
CA GLY A 518 16.59 6.86 -59.57
C GLY A 518 17.55 6.48 -58.44
N GLN A 519 17.45 7.14 -57.31
CA GLN A 519 18.28 6.88 -56.11
C GLN A 519 17.64 5.89 -55.13
N ALA A 520 16.32 5.92 -54.97
CA ALA A 520 15.58 5.00 -54.09
C ALA A 520 15.50 3.58 -54.66
N PHE A 521 15.46 3.38 -55.99
CA PHE A 521 15.38 2.06 -56.57
C PHE A 521 16.55 1.12 -56.21
N PRO A 522 17.82 1.57 -56.22
CA PRO A 522 18.94 0.79 -55.69
C PRO A 522 18.86 0.54 -54.18
N LEU A 523 18.28 1.47 -53.39
CA LEU A 523 18.16 1.33 -51.94
C LEU A 523 17.08 0.33 -51.53
N PHE A 524 16.00 0.17 -52.31
CA PHE A 524 15.02 -0.92 -52.08
C PHE A 524 15.62 -2.31 -52.23
N PHE A 525 16.65 -2.48 -53.07
CA PHE A 525 17.33 -3.73 -53.34
C PHE A 525 18.77 -3.79 -52.77
N GLY A 526 19.27 -2.70 -52.19
CA GLY A 526 20.61 -2.57 -51.61
C GLY A 526 20.59 -2.42 -50.09
N LYS A 527 21.76 -2.14 -49.52
CA LYS A 527 21.89 -1.76 -48.12
C LYS A 527 21.50 -0.27 -47.98
N ASP A 528 20.60 0.01 -47.03
CA ASP A 528 20.27 1.37 -46.60
C ASP A 528 21.55 2.10 -46.15
N LYS A 529 21.62 3.40 -46.44
CA LYS A 529 22.75 4.28 -46.06
C LYS A 529 22.25 5.30 -45.05
N ALA A 530 23.10 5.72 -44.15
CA ALA A 530 22.84 6.80 -43.24
C ALA A 530 23.14 8.15 -43.88
N THR A 531 22.28 9.14 -43.69
CA THR A 531 22.58 10.54 -43.99
C THR A 531 22.69 11.35 -42.71
N ARG A 532 23.64 12.31 -42.70
CA ARG A 532 23.91 13.10 -41.51
C ARG A 532 22.84 14.17 -41.31
N ILE A 533 22.34 14.24 -40.10
CA ILE A 533 21.49 15.33 -39.60
C ILE A 533 22.37 16.49 -39.15
N ASN A 534 22.11 17.70 -39.62
CA ASN A 534 22.75 18.92 -39.14
C ASN A 534 22.01 19.46 -37.91
N CYS A 535 20.70 19.58 -37.99
CA CYS A 535 19.83 19.86 -36.84
C CYS A 535 18.36 19.48 -37.13
N GLY A 536 17.58 19.34 -36.07
CA GLY A 536 16.12 19.18 -36.13
C GLY A 536 15.46 20.00 -35.03
N VAL A 537 14.33 20.62 -35.36
CA VAL A 537 13.46 21.34 -34.41
C VAL A 537 12.01 21.01 -34.74
N LEU A 538 11.31 20.54 -33.71
CA LEU A 538 9.86 20.36 -33.72
C LEU A 538 9.30 21.20 -32.59
N ASP A 539 8.46 22.15 -32.88
CA ASP A 539 7.84 23.03 -31.89
C ASP A 539 6.33 23.04 -32.09
N PHE A 540 5.59 22.79 -31.02
CA PHE A 540 4.15 22.61 -31.04
C PHE A 540 3.48 23.50 -30.01
N ASP A 541 2.49 24.26 -30.46
CA ASP A 541 1.47 24.85 -29.62
C ASP A 541 0.36 23.82 -29.36
N VAL A 542 -0.05 23.66 -28.11
CA VAL A 542 -1.06 22.68 -27.68
C VAL A 542 -2.28 23.41 -27.17
N LYS A 543 -3.41 23.21 -27.85
CA LYS A 543 -4.71 23.81 -27.50
C LYS A 543 -5.79 22.74 -27.44
N LYS A 544 -6.37 22.54 -26.26
CA LYS A 544 -7.44 21.55 -26.02
C LYS A 544 -7.08 20.17 -26.58
N GLY A 545 -5.86 19.70 -26.29
CA GLY A 545 -5.35 18.41 -26.74
C GLY A 545 -5.00 18.32 -28.23
N MET A 546 -5.08 19.42 -28.96
CA MET A 546 -4.62 19.50 -30.33
C MET A 546 -3.23 20.13 -30.38
N LEU A 547 -2.23 19.36 -30.75
CA LEU A 547 -0.89 19.84 -31.06
C LEU A 547 -0.89 20.35 -32.49
N THR A 548 -0.43 21.56 -32.68
CA THR A 548 -0.22 22.18 -34.01
C THR A 548 1.21 22.65 -34.09
N SER A 549 1.95 22.20 -35.08
CA SER A 549 3.34 22.61 -35.22
C SER A 549 3.44 24.08 -35.58
N GLU A 550 4.31 24.80 -34.87
CA GLU A 550 4.77 26.13 -35.23
C GLU A 550 6.04 26.05 -36.08
N VAL A 551 6.91 25.10 -35.75
CA VAL A 551 8.14 24.83 -36.48
C VAL A 551 8.30 23.32 -36.69
N VAL A 552 8.51 22.92 -37.94
CA VAL A 552 8.93 21.56 -38.33
C VAL A 552 10.11 21.70 -39.27
N VAL A 553 11.31 21.45 -38.76
CA VAL A 553 12.54 21.52 -39.54
C VAL A 553 13.43 20.33 -39.20
N LEU A 554 13.85 19.60 -40.23
CA LEU A 554 14.93 18.61 -40.13
C LEU A 554 15.93 18.87 -41.26
N ASP A 555 17.07 19.43 -40.93
CA ASP A 555 18.14 19.75 -41.87
C ASP A 555 19.13 18.58 -41.90
N THR A 556 19.31 17.96 -43.05
CA THR A 556 20.28 16.92 -43.32
C THR A 556 21.30 17.38 -44.36
N ASN A 557 22.32 16.56 -44.60
CA ASN A 557 23.28 16.87 -45.68
C ASN A 557 22.63 16.86 -47.06
N ASP A 558 21.64 16.02 -47.29
CA ASP A 558 21.07 15.75 -48.61
C ASP A 558 19.80 16.57 -48.86
N SER A 559 19.04 16.90 -47.80
CA SER A 559 17.75 17.59 -47.92
C SER A 559 17.41 18.42 -46.68
N LEU A 560 16.53 19.39 -46.85
CA LEU A 560 15.86 20.14 -45.80
C LEU A 560 14.38 19.71 -45.79
N LEU A 561 13.95 19.03 -44.74
CA LEU A 561 12.55 18.68 -44.52
C LEU A 561 11.88 19.80 -43.73
N VAL A 562 10.75 20.30 -44.25
CA VAL A 562 9.89 21.27 -43.59
C VAL A 562 8.43 20.82 -43.77
N GLY A 563 7.55 21.27 -42.92
CA GLY A 563 6.15 20.86 -43.08
C GLY A 563 5.27 21.32 -41.94
N ASP A 564 4.10 20.74 -41.87
CA ASP A 564 3.11 20.97 -40.86
C ASP A 564 2.70 19.63 -40.25
N VAL A 565 2.64 19.58 -38.91
CA VAL A 565 2.22 18.40 -38.17
C VAL A 565 1.10 18.79 -37.22
N SER A 566 0.02 18.04 -37.23
CA SER A 566 -1.04 18.16 -36.24
C SER A 566 -1.32 16.81 -35.59
N ILE A 567 -1.42 16.79 -34.26
CA ILE A 567 -1.70 15.59 -33.48
C ILE A 567 -2.88 15.87 -32.57
N ASN A 568 -3.91 15.06 -32.67
CA ASN A 568 -5.05 15.10 -31.76
C ASN A 568 -4.87 14.05 -30.67
N LEU A 569 -4.57 14.47 -29.46
CA LEU A 569 -4.35 13.58 -28.30
C LEU A 569 -5.65 12.90 -27.83
N LYS A 570 -6.83 13.48 -28.13
CA LYS A 570 -8.11 12.89 -27.76
C LYS A 570 -8.40 11.61 -28.56
N ASP A 571 -8.17 11.69 -29.90
CA ASP A 571 -8.42 10.58 -30.81
C ASP A 571 -7.14 9.80 -31.14
N GLU A 572 -6.00 10.27 -30.66
CA GLU A 572 -4.65 9.75 -30.95
C GLU A 572 -4.36 9.68 -32.45
N LYS A 573 -4.77 10.71 -33.18
CA LYS A 573 -4.60 10.80 -34.64
C LYS A 573 -3.53 11.81 -35.01
N ILE A 574 -2.68 11.42 -35.96
CA ILE A 574 -1.68 12.29 -36.56
C ILE A 574 -2.13 12.65 -37.99
N ASN A 575 -1.91 13.90 -38.35
CA ASN A 575 -1.91 14.37 -39.72
C ASN A 575 -0.65 15.21 -39.92
N ALA A 576 0.23 14.78 -40.76
CA ALA A 576 1.44 15.51 -41.09
C ALA A 576 1.62 15.61 -42.58
N TRP A 577 2.15 16.73 -42.99
CA TRP A 577 2.56 17.01 -44.35
C TRP A 577 4.01 17.49 -44.31
N LEU A 578 4.90 16.74 -44.96
CA LEU A 578 6.35 17.02 -44.96
C LEU A 578 6.82 17.22 -46.40
N ASP A 579 7.51 18.31 -46.67
CA ASP A 579 8.13 18.64 -47.95
C ASP A 579 9.66 18.54 -47.82
N ALA A 580 10.25 17.67 -48.59
CA ALA A 580 11.69 17.52 -48.64
C ALA A 580 12.26 18.38 -49.74
N LYS A 581 13.17 19.29 -49.42
CA LYS A 581 13.85 20.20 -50.36
C LYS A 581 15.28 19.71 -50.53
N PRO A 582 15.60 19.06 -51.68
CA PRO A 582 16.95 18.52 -51.92
C PRO A 582 17.98 19.63 -52.00
N LYS A 583 19.17 19.39 -51.48
CA LYS A 583 20.34 20.29 -51.53
C LYS A 583 21.18 20.05 -52.79
N ASP A 584 21.15 18.85 -53.33
CA ASP A 584 21.88 18.44 -54.53
C ASP A 584 20.96 18.43 -55.75
N ASN A 585 21.57 18.41 -56.95
CA ASN A 585 20.85 18.26 -58.21
C ASN A 585 20.43 16.82 -58.39
N SER A 586 19.14 16.54 -58.34
CA SER A 586 18.57 15.22 -58.61
C SER A 586 18.05 15.15 -60.05
N LEU A 587 18.40 14.07 -60.77
CA LEU A 587 18.00 13.83 -62.16
C LEU A 587 16.60 13.23 -62.30
N LEU A 588 16.02 12.68 -61.25
CA LEU A 588 14.73 11.99 -61.27
C LEU A 588 13.91 12.20 -60.00
N SER A 589 13.91 13.42 -59.43
CA SER A 589 13.15 13.73 -58.22
C SER A 589 11.66 13.92 -58.52
N LEU A 590 10.82 13.13 -57.87
CA LEU A 590 9.35 13.27 -57.93
C LEU A 590 8.79 14.20 -56.87
N ARG A 591 9.60 14.93 -56.12
CA ARG A 591 9.25 15.92 -55.10
C ARG A 591 7.75 15.97 -54.75
N VAL A 592 7.30 14.93 -54.11
CA VAL A 592 5.92 14.79 -53.66
C VAL A 592 5.92 14.83 -52.14
N PRO A 593 5.22 15.80 -51.54
CA PRO A 593 5.14 15.85 -50.10
C PRO A 593 4.63 14.53 -49.50
N ILE A 594 5.27 14.09 -48.43
CA ILE A 594 4.80 12.95 -47.67
C ILE A 594 3.61 13.38 -46.83
N THR A 595 2.64 12.51 -46.76
CA THR A 595 1.55 12.61 -45.81
C THR A 595 1.68 11.47 -44.77
N ILE A 596 1.61 11.80 -43.49
CA ILE A 596 1.48 10.82 -42.42
C ILE A 596 0.11 11.01 -41.79
N SER A 597 -0.71 9.98 -41.78
CA SER A 597 -2.07 10.08 -41.27
C SER A 597 -2.53 8.82 -40.56
N GLY A 598 -3.52 8.93 -39.69
CA GLY A 598 -4.13 7.80 -39.01
C GLY A 598 -3.82 7.77 -37.51
N GLN A 599 -3.87 6.61 -36.92
CA GLN A 599 -3.62 6.44 -35.46
C GLN A 599 -2.14 6.58 -35.16
N LEU A 600 -1.78 7.23 -34.03
CA LEU A 600 -0.40 7.36 -33.56
C LEU A 600 0.29 6.00 -33.38
N LYS A 601 -0.47 4.98 -32.99
CA LYS A 601 0.03 3.61 -32.79
C LYS A 601 0.35 2.89 -34.11
N ASP A 602 -0.34 3.23 -35.19
CA ASP A 602 -0.17 2.63 -36.52
C ASP A 602 -0.39 3.69 -37.60
N PRO A 603 0.55 4.63 -37.78
CA PRO A 603 0.43 5.70 -38.73
C PRO A 603 0.62 5.18 -40.15
N ARG A 604 -0.18 5.71 -41.09
CA ARG A 604 -0.09 5.41 -42.52
C ARG A 604 0.73 6.49 -43.20
N ILE A 605 1.78 6.08 -43.86
CA ILE A 605 2.61 6.96 -44.69
C ILE A 605 2.13 6.87 -46.13
N GLY A 606 1.90 8.00 -46.75
CA GLY A 606 1.43 8.10 -48.12
C GLY A 606 1.99 9.31 -48.85
N LEU A 607 1.67 9.43 -50.12
CA LEU A 607 2.05 10.55 -50.96
C LEU A 607 0.85 11.48 -51.20
N HIS A 608 1.07 12.77 -51.36
CA HIS A 608 0.00 13.74 -51.65
C HIS A 608 -0.57 13.53 -53.06
N PRO A 609 -1.83 13.08 -53.22
CA PRO A 609 -2.33 12.56 -54.49
C PRO A 609 -2.42 13.62 -55.59
N GLU A 610 -2.77 14.85 -55.28
CA GLU A 610 -2.94 15.90 -56.29
C GLU A 610 -1.62 16.34 -56.94
N LYS A 611 -0.57 16.55 -56.15
CA LYS A 611 0.76 16.95 -56.67
C LYS A 611 1.43 15.82 -57.46
N THR A 612 1.17 14.57 -57.09
CA THR A 612 1.66 13.38 -57.82
C THR A 612 1.00 13.31 -59.19
N ALA A 613 -0.30 13.55 -59.29
CA ALA A 613 -1.04 13.52 -60.54
C ALA A 613 -0.58 14.59 -61.54
N VAL A 614 -0.36 15.84 -61.09
CA VAL A 614 0.08 16.93 -61.93
C VAL A 614 1.43 16.67 -62.61
N ARG A 615 2.40 16.15 -61.85
CA ARG A 615 3.73 15.81 -62.38
C ARG A 615 3.70 14.62 -63.32
N GLY A 616 2.93 13.60 -63.00
CA GLY A 616 2.71 12.44 -63.84
C GLY A 616 2.10 12.83 -65.20
N VAL A 617 1.11 13.74 -65.20
CA VAL A 617 0.50 14.29 -66.44
C VAL A 617 1.51 15.11 -67.23
N ALA A 618 2.33 15.95 -66.56
CA ALA A 618 3.35 16.75 -67.23
C ALA A 618 4.43 15.85 -67.87
N ALA A 619 4.86 14.79 -67.21
CA ALA A 619 5.82 13.83 -67.75
C ALA A 619 5.26 13.07 -68.97
N ILE A 620 3.99 12.64 -68.92
CA ILE A 620 3.32 11.98 -70.02
C ILE A 620 3.16 12.98 -71.20
N ALA A 621 2.80 14.22 -70.91
CA ALA A 621 2.65 15.25 -71.95
C ALA A 621 3.97 15.57 -72.62
N LEU A 622 5.08 15.74 -71.89
CA LEU A 622 6.39 15.99 -72.44
C LEU A 622 6.94 14.78 -73.21
N GLY A 623 6.74 13.57 -72.70
CA GLY A 623 7.15 12.34 -73.37
C GLY A 623 6.39 12.02 -74.66
N ALA A 624 5.09 12.36 -74.70
CA ALA A 624 4.23 12.18 -75.86
C ALA A 624 4.40 13.29 -76.95
N LEU A 625 4.74 14.50 -76.50
CA LEU A 625 4.84 15.66 -77.41
C LEU A 625 6.22 15.90 -78.04
N LEU A 626 7.29 15.53 -77.32
CA LEU A 626 8.64 15.85 -77.74
C LEU A 626 9.49 14.60 -77.97
N THR A 627 9.87 13.88 -76.96
CA THR A 627 10.61 12.61 -77.00
C THR A 627 10.54 11.94 -75.62
N PRO A 628 10.77 10.59 -75.54
CA PRO A 628 10.88 9.93 -74.22
C PRO A 628 11.93 10.57 -73.27
N TYR A 629 12.99 11.15 -73.83
CA TYR A 629 14.00 11.86 -73.05
C TYR A 629 13.48 13.20 -72.46
N ALA A 630 12.50 13.85 -73.10
CA ALA A 630 11.93 15.08 -72.61
C ALA A 630 11.01 14.86 -71.38
N ALA A 631 10.52 13.64 -71.18
CA ALA A 631 9.79 13.29 -69.97
C ALA A 631 10.67 13.39 -68.72
N ILE A 632 11.96 13.12 -68.87
CA ILE A 632 12.97 13.23 -67.80
C ILE A 632 13.13 14.67 -67.32
N LEU A 633 12.95 15.66 -68.21
CA LEU A 633 13.08 17.08 -67.84
C LEU A 633 12.01 17.55 -66.85
N ALA A 634 10.88 16.89 -66.78
CA ALA A 634 9.84 17.16 -65.78
C ALA A 634 10.25 16.79 -64.34
N PHE A 635 11.33 15.99 -64.21
CA PHE A 635 11.82 15.46 -62.93
C PHE A 635 13.19 16.03 -62.53
N ILE A 636 13.79 16.91 -63.35
CA ILE A 636 15.05 17.55 -63.00
C ILE A 636 14.79 18.72 -62.08
N GLU A 637 15.33 18.64 -60.86
CA GLU A 637 15.30 19.75 -59.90
C GLU A 637 16.75 20.26 -59.64
N LYS A 638 16.88 21.58 -59.58
CA LYS A 638 18.14 22.21 -59.15
C LYS A 638 18.11 22.29 -57.63
N GLY A 639 18.97 21.52 -56.97
CA GLY A 639 19.28 21.68 -55.55
C GLY A 639 19.88 23.06 -55.32
N ASN A 640 19.28 23.90 -54.53
CA ASN A 640 19.81 25.24 -54.23
C ASN A 640 19.35 25.72 -52.85
N VAL A 641 19.12 24.81 -51.92
CA VAL A 641 18.72 25.16 -50.56
C VAL A 641 19.97 25.28 -49.70
N PRO A 642 20.28 26.45 -49.14
CA PRO A 642 21.39 26.62 -48.23
C PRO A 642 21.16 25.85 -46.93
N ASN A 643 22.26 25.53 -46.21
CA ASN A 643 22.16 24.97 -44.87
C ASN A 643 21.42 25.95 -43.96
N THR A 644 20.56 25.39 -43.12
CA THR A 644 19.78 26.16 -42.15
C THR A 644 20.69 26.67 -41.02
N ASP A 645 20.45 27.89 -40.54
CA ASP A 645 21.12 28.37 -39.34
C ASP A 645 20.54 27.67 -38.10
N CYS A 646 21.07 26.48 -37.81
CA CYS A 646 20.67 25.66 -36.69
C CYS A 646 20.78 26.36 -35.33
N ARG A 647 21.75 27.30 -35.17
CA ARG A 647 21.92 28.04 -33.90
C ARG A 647 20.78 29.03 -33.70
N ALA A 648 20.37 29.72 -34.77
CA ALA A 648 19.27 30.67 -34.73
C ALA A 648 17.94 29.96 -34.40
N LEU A 649 17.68 28.82 -35.04
CA LEU A 649 16.49 28.00 -34.78
C LEU A 649 16.45 27.47 -33.34
N ILE A 650 17.51 26.84 -32.88
CA ILE A 650 17.61 26.31 -31.51
C ILE A 650 17.49 27.45 -30.48
N SER A 651 18.10 28.61 -30.75
CA SER A 651 18.00 29.76 -29.87
C SER A 651 16.59 30.37 -29.83
N ALA A 652 15.85 30.31 -30.92
CA ALA A 652 14.44 30.74 -30.97
C ALA A 652 13.53 29.79 -30.17
N ALA A 653 13.70 28.47 -30.37
CA ALA A 653 12.95 27.45 -29.65
C ALA A 653 13.24 27.42 -28.14
N ASN A 654 14.45 27.76 -27.69
CA ASN A 654 14.79 27.85 -26.26
C ASN A 654 14.31 29.14 -25.57
N LYS A 655 13.73 30.10 -26.29
CA LYS A 655 13.23 31.36 -25.73
C LYS A 655 11.74 31.34 -25.42
N GLN A 656 11.04 30.35 -25.90
CA GLN A 656 9.65 30.03 -25.55
C GLN A 656 9.60 29.04 -24.40
#